data_d0707316e8733b154c48fbfec4b68699
#
_entry.id   d0707316e8733b154c48fbfec4b68699
#
_cell.length_a   1.000
_cell.length_b   1.000
_cell.length_c   1.000
_cell.angle_alpha   90.00
_cell.angle_beta   90.00
_cell.angle_gamma   90.00
#
_symmetry.space_group_name_H-M   'P 1'
#
loop_
_entity.id
_entity.type
_entity.pdbx_description
1 polymer ?
#
loop_
_entity_poly.entity_id
_entity_poly.type
_entity_poly.pdbx_seq_one_letter_code
_entity_poly.pdbx_strand_id
1 'polypeptide(L)'
;MRKLRSISAALTMAAGSLAAGAMAPQPAVALTPPVAMTADSLPTWQTNGIVFAMAQANGTVFTGGTFSSVRPSGEAAGGPNEREAVNFAAFDAATGAPTDCRLSFTVGSGTATVRALAVSPDGATLYAGGFFGAVNGTPVSSLAAIDIATCTVRTDFAVAVNATVRALAATADTVYLGGDFSSVDGQPHDNFAAVTTSGDATSFTANGDAPGRALEITPDGANVVLGGDFDRVNGTSSHALAVVDATTGAVVKGYGSSFIPSTSVVKDITTDATGVYTGNEGTGGGVFDGRIALNLSDFNQRWRDTCLGATQSVEVYKSVLYSGSHAHDCSTMNEYPNQRRKHLLAESVDNPAKLGWFPDTNDGLGEGIGPRVMAVSSSGGTDYMWVGGEFTTVNGVAQQGLTRFSSGPDTGVPTTPNVNASSVTPGSVKVRIQTSLDLDDSSLTYRVYKNGAATPVYTTTASSLPWVRPQLTWTDTDVTAGATYTYRVTASDGTNTTVKSPTQTVTAATTPEAYPTQVLTDGATLYWRYNETANTFVADNSPADDGGNHVGGPTRGVSPGAIAGNGSTAVTYNGTTQWSYSDAKRNRPNSYSIETWFRTTTTTGGKIVGFGDRTTEASATTDKHVYMTNAGRLIFGVRSGSNRTITTSGAYNDGEWHHVVATQGSSGMRLYVDGSLQASNFLITGGNDYVGYWHVGGDNLSGWTSRPTSNYFAGSIDETAIYPSVLSASQIAQHYNLGKNG
;
A
#
# COMPACT_ATOMS: atom_id res chain seq x y z
N MET A 1 52.81 61.91 -0.85
CA MET A 1 53.78 61.02 -1.48
C MET A 1 53.31 59.57 -1.27
N ARG A 2 52.87 58.92 -2.30
CA ARG A 2 52.94 57.50 -2.68
C ARG A 2 51.81 57.18 -3.65
N LYS A 3 52.21 56.67 -4.76
CA LYS A 3 51.65 56.52 -6.07
C LYS A 3 50.44 55.61 -6.09
N LEU A 4 49.37 56.02 -6.82
CA LEU A 4 48.38 55.18 -7.46
C LEU A 4 49.05 54.31 -8.53
N ARG A 5 48.69 53.04 -8.55
CA ARG A 5 48.83 52.19 -9.74
C ARG A 5 47.41 51.68 -10.13
N SER A 6 47.00 52.10 -11.29
CA SER A 6 45.85 51.59 -12.01
C SER A 6 46.13 50.20 -12.56
N ILE A 7 45.21 49.26 -12.36
CA ILE A 7 45.18 47.99 -13.08
C ILE A 7 43.85 47.93 -13.81
N SER A 8 43.92 47.99 -15.14
CA SER A 8 42.81 47.72 -16.05
C SER A 8 42.53 46.20 -16.05
N ALA A 9 41.34 45.79 -15.71
CA ALA A 9 40.87 44.40 -15.91
C ALA A 9 39.96 44.36 -17.16
N ALA A 10 40.37 43.62 -18.14
CA ALA A 10 39.58 43.32 -19.35
C ALA A 10 38.42 42.40 -18.99
N LEU A 11 37.19 42.83 -19.36
CA LEU A 11 36.00 42.00 -19.27
C LEU A 11 35.99 41.03 -20.46
N THR A 12 36.26 39.77 -20.22
CA THR A 12 35.94 38.68 -21.17
C THR A 12 34.53 38.19 -20.86
N MET A 13 33.56 38.44 -21.76
CA MET A 13 32.26 37.78 -21.72
C MET A 13 32.43 36.31 -22.11
N ALA A 14 32.29 35.45 -21.12
CA ALA A 14 32.07 34.03 -21.37
C ALA A 14 30.55 33.80 -21.53
N ALA A 15 30.13 33.43 -22.73
CA ALA A 15 28.78 32.93 -22.95
C ALA A 15 28.65 31.55 -22.26
N GLY A 16 28.05 31.54 -21.09
CA GLY A 16 27.68 30.33 -20.39
C GLY A 16 26.40 29.75 -21.03
N SER A 17 26.53 28.67 -21.78
CA SER A 17 25.40 27.83 -22.14
C SER A 17 24.80 27.23 -20.86
N LEU A 18 23.61 27.67 -20.48
CA LEU A 18 22.77 26.97 -19.49
C LEU A 18 22.38 25.60 -20.08
N ALA A 19 23.15 24.57 -19.76
CA ALA A 19 22.68 23.21 -19.85
C ALA A 19 21.55 23.06 -18.80
N ALA A 20 20.30 23.01 -19.26
CA ALA A 20 19.21 22.52 -18.43
C ALA A 20 19.55 21.07 -18.06
N GLY A 21 20.04 20.88 -16.84
CA GLY A 21 20.21 19.55 -16.28
C GLY A 21 18.85 18.88 -16.22
N ALA A 22 18.61 17.90 -17.09
CA ALA A 22 17.55 16.94 -16.89
C ALA A 22 17.79 16.35 -15.49
N MET A 23 16.87 16.58 -14.53
CA MET A 23 16.84 15.80 -13.31
C MET A 23 16.63 14.36 -13.75
N ALA A 24 17.67 13.55 -13.65
CA ALA A 24 17.52 12.11 -13.73
C ALA A 24 16.45 11.71 -12.70
N PRO A 25 15.53 10.81 -13.05
CA PRO A 25 14.62 10.26 -12.04
C PRO A 25 15.49 9.75 -10.89
N GLN A 26 15.17 10.16 -9.65
CA GLN A 26 15.84 9.58 -8.51
C GLN A 26 15.65 8.07 -8.60
N PRO A 27 16.73 7.28 -8.52
CA PRO A 27 16.57 5.84 -8.48
C PRO A 27 15.65 5.52 -7.31
N ALA A 28 14.63 4.72 -7.56
CA ALA A 28 13.84 4.16 -6.49
C ALA A 28 14.82 3.54 -5.50
N VAL A 29 14.75 3.95 -4.23
CA VAL A 29 15.66 3.45 -3.19
C VAL A 29 15.45 1.95 -3.15
N ALA A 30 16.49 1.19 -3.44
CA ALA A 30 16.44 -0.25 -3.28
C ALA A 30 16.11 -0.53 -1.82
N LEU A 31 14.99 -1.18 -1.56
CA LEU A 31 14.57 -1.50 -0.20
C LEU A 31 15.53 -2.55 0.34
N THR A 32 16.20 -2.23 1.45
CA THR A 32 17.10 -3.13 2.17
C THR A 32 16.70 -3.15 3.64
N PRO A 33 16.69 -4.34 4.30
CA PRO A 33 17.06 -5.63 3.75
C PRO A 33 16.01 -6.15 2.77
N PRO A 34 16.38 -7.11 1.88
CA PRO A 34 15.38 -7.82 1.09
C PRO A 34 14.45 -8.61 2.01
N VAL A 35 13.21 -8.79 1.62
CA VAL A 35 12.25 -9.64 2.35
C VAL A 35 12.80 -11.06 2.45
N ALA A 36 12.50 -11.72 3.57
CA ALA A 36 13.02 -13.05 3.87
C ALA A 36 11.97 -14.17 3.72
N MET A 37 10.72 -13.80 3.50
CA MET A 37 9.60 -14.70 3.19
C MET A 37 9.08 -14.41 1.79
N THR A 38 8.74 -15.45 1.03
CA THR A 38 8.00 -15.27 -0.24
C THR A 38 6.56 -14.84 0.04
N ALA A 39 5.91 -14.24 -0.94
CA ALA A 39 4.48 -13.91 -0.88
C ALA A 39 3.59 -15.04 -1.41
N ASP A 40 4.18 -16.17 -1.78
CA ASP A 40 3.46 -17.36 -2.26
C ASP A 40 2.72 -18.05 -1.12
N SER A 41 1.39 -17.96 -1.14
CA SER A 41 0.57 -18.68 -0.16
C SER A 41 0.61 -20.20 -0.40
N LEU A 42 1.00 -20.94 0.62
CA LEU A 42 1.09 -22.40 0.55
C LEU A 42 -0.26 -23.07 0.88
N PRO A 43 -0.54 -24.25 0.31
CA PRO A 43 -1.72 -25.04 0.69
C PRO A 43 -1.75 -25.26 2.20
N THR A 44 -2.74 -24.66 2.88
CA THR A 44 -2.88 -24.69 4.35
C THR A 44 -4.32 -25.02 4.70
N TRP A 45 -4.55 -25.88 5.69
CA TRP A 45 -5.90 -26.12 6.16
C TRP A 45 -6.50 -24.83 6.72
N GLN A 46 -7.82 -24.67 6.58
CA GLN A 46 -8.60 -23.49 6.89
C GLN A 46 -9.38 -23.70 8.19
N THR A 47 -9.67 -22.62 8.91
CA THR A 47 -10.65 -22.62 10.02
C THR A 47 -11.98 -22.04 9.55
N ASN A 48 -13.10 -22.43 10.21
CA ASN A 48 -14.41 -21.84 9.93
C ASN A 48 -14.73 -20.59 10.78
N GLY A 49 -13.80 -20.14 11.62
CA GLY A 49 -13.92 -18.95 12.47
C GLY A 49 -12.58 -18.27 12.67
N ILE A 50 -12.53 -17.33 13.62
CA ILE A 50 -11.39 -16.45 13.84
C ILE A 50 -10.25 -17.16 14.57
N VAL A 51 -9.02 -17.03 14.10
CA VAL A 51 -7.80 -17.40 14.80
C VAL A 51 -7.25 -16.18 15.54
N PHE A 52 -7.10 -16.28 16.86
CA PHE A 52 -6.62 -15.19 17.72
C PHE A 52 -5.21 -15.42 18.27
N ALA A 53 -4.77 -16.65 18.36
CA ALA A 53 -3.51 -17.01 18.99
C ALA A 53 -2.79 -18.09 18.19
N MET A 54 -1.47 -18.00 18.19
CA MET A 54 -0.56 -19.03 17.65
C MET A 54 0.64 -19.21 18.57
N ALA A 55 1.16 -20.44 18.60
CA ALA A 55 2.46 -20.77 19.16
C ALA A 55 3.05 -21.93 18.38
N GLN A 56 4.36 -22.15 18.47
CA GLN A 56 5.00 -23.23 17.72
C GLN A 56 6.00 -24.01 18.60
N ALA A 57 6.07 -25.29 18.37
CA ALA A 57 7.10 -26.15 18.94
C ALA A 57 7.30 -27.42 18.08
N ASN A 58 8.54 -27.86 17.97
CA ASN A 58 8.89 -29.17 17.40
C ASN A 58 8.27 -29.43 16.00
N GLY A 59 8.20 -28.42 15.15
CA GLY A 59 7.59 -28.51 13.80
C GLY A 59 6.06 -28.57 13.82
N THR A 60 5.43 -28.28 14.95
CA THR A 60 3.97 -28.13 15.09
C THR A 60 3.59 -26.69 15.37
N VAL A 61 2.55 -26.18 14.70
CA VAL A 61 1.95 -24.88 14.96
C VAL A 61 0.59 -25.09 15.62
N PHE A 62 0.44 -24.54 16.82
CA PHE A 62 -0.80 -24.57 17.61
C PHE A 62 -1.58 -23.30 17.33
N THR A 63 -2.89 -23.40 17.11
CA THR A 63 -3.77 -22.27 16.85
C THR A 63 -4.94 -22.27 17.83
N GLY A 64 -5.27 -21.10 18.34
CA GLY A 64 -6.40 -20.86 19.22
C GLY A 64 -7.36 -19.83 18.65
N GLY A 65 -8.66 -19.94 18.94
CA GLY A 65 -9.63 -18.99 18.41
C GLY A 65 -11.08 -19.22 18.80
N THR A 66 -11.98 -18.87 17.90
CA THR A 66 -13.45 -19.09 18.00
C THR A 66 -13.97 -19.92 16.84
N PHE A 67 -13.22 -20.83 16.32
CA PHE A 67 -13.63 -21.74 15.29
C PHE A 67 -14.12 -23.08 15.87
N SER A 68 -14.92 -23.80 15.10
CA SER A 68 -15.45 -25.13 15.50
C SER A 68 -15.03 -26.25 14.55
N SER A 69 -14.44 -25.93 13.41
CA SER A 69 -13.95 -26.93 12.46
C SER A 69 -12.74 -26.43 11.64
N VAL A 70 -12.02 -27.40 11.09
CA VAL A 70 -10.92 -27.17 10.13
C VAL A 70 -11.15 -28.04 8.89
N ARG A 71 -10.72 -27.54 7.71
CA ARG A 71 -10.90 -28.22 6.42
C ARG A 71 -9.69 -27.99 5.50
N PRO A 72 -9.44 -28.86 4.51
CA PRO A 72 -8.37 -28.68 3.54
C PRO A 72 -8.42 -27.37 2.78
N SER A 73 -7.28 -26.89 2.29
CA SER A 73 -7.18 -25.76 1.36
C SER A 73 -8.04 -26.02 0.14
N GLY A 74 -8.81 -24.99 -0.30
CA GLY A 74 -9.69 -25.07 -1.47
C GLY A 74 -10.99 -25.84 -1.25
N GLU A 75 -11.19 -26.49 -0.12
CA GLU A 75 -12.45 -27.17 0.19
C GLU A 75 -13.49 -26.17 0.73
N ALA A 76 -14.72 -26.27 0.22
CA ALA A 76 -15.84 -25.45 0.71
C ALA A 76 -16.26 -25.89 2.13
N ALA A 77 -16.89 -24.98 2.86
CA ALA A 77 -17.50 -25.31 4.17
C ALA A 77 -18.54 -26.43 4.04
N GLY A 78 -18.54 -27.36 4.99
CA GLY A 78 -19.39 -28.57 4.96
C GLY A 78 -18.88 -29.68 4.02
N GLY A 79 -17.67 -29.56 3.50
CA GLY A 79 -17.05 -30.56 2.65
C GLY A 79 -16.74 -31.88 3.36
N PRO A 80 -16.48 -32.98 2.63
CA PRO A 80 -16.35 -34.31 3.19
C PRO A 80 -15.11 -34.54 4.08
N ASN A 81 -14.10 -33.66 3.95
CA ASN A 81 -12.87 -33.75 4.75
C ASN A 81 -12.84 -32.76 5.90
N GLU A 82 -13.90 -31.97 6.12
CA GLU A 82 -14.01 -31.08 7.26
C GLU A 82 -13.98 -31.86 8.57
N ARG A 83 -13.21 -31.39 9.56
CA ARG A 83 -13.03 -32.03 10.85
C ARG A 83 -13.42 -31.09 11.97
N GLU A 84 -14.05 -31.61 13.01
CA GLU A 84 -14.32 -30.86 14.24
C GLU A 84 -13.00 -30.41 14.90
N ALA A 85 -12.98 -29.15 15.35
CA ALA A 85 -11.86 -28.53 16.07
C ALA A 85 -12.39 -27.35 16.90
N VAL A 86 -12.68 -27.62 18.18
CA VAL A 86 -13.39 -26.65 19.06
C VAL A 86 -12.40 -25.70 19.70
N ASN A 87 -12.29 -24.51 19.12
CA ASN A 87 -11.47 -23.38 19.55
C ASN A 87 -9.94 -23.61 19.53
N PHE A 88 -9.50 -24.81 19.10
CA PHE A 88 -8.09 -25.17 19.03
C PHE A 88 -7.83 -26.17 17.88
N ALA A 89 -6.68 -26.03 17.24
CA ALA A 89 -6.14 -27.01 16.30
C ALA A 89 -4.60 -26.95 16.28
N ALA A 90 -3.97 -28.07 16.00
CA ALA A 90 -2.53 -28.18 15.81
C ALA A 90 -2.22 -28.65 14.39
N PHE A 91 -1.24 -28.02 13.75
CA PHE A 91 -0.88 -28.28 12.37
C PHE A 91 0.61 -28.62 12.24
N ASP A 92 0.93 -29.51 11.32
CA ASP A 92 2.31 -29.71 10.89
C ASP A 92 2.83 -28.48 10.14
N ALA A 93 3.95 -27.95 10.56
CA ALA A 93 4.48 -26.68 10.06
C ALA A 93 4.82 -26.72 8.57
N ALA A 94 5.32 -27.86 8.05
CA ALA A 94 5.76 -28.00 6.67
C ALA A 94 4.60 -28.26 5.71
N THR A 95 3.61 -29.07 6.12
CA THR A 95 2.50 -29.47 5.25
C THR A 95 1.25 -28.61 5.40
N GLY A 96 1.07 -27.94 6.54
CA GLY A 96 -0.13 -27.18 6.87
C GLY A 96 -1.35 -28.06 7.15
N ALA A 97 -1.17 -29.38 7.31
CA ALA A 97 -2.21 -30.34 7.63
C ALA A 97 -2.37 -30.49 9.15
N PRO A 98 -3.58 -30.78 9.67
CA PRO A 98 -3.76 -30.97 11.10
C PRO A 98 -3.06 -32.22 11.60
N THR A 99 -2.48 -32.13 12.80
CA THR A 99 -1.89 -33.25 13.52
C THR A 99 -2.96 -34.05 14.27
N ASP A 100 -2.52 -35.07 15.02
CA ASP A 100 -3.42 -35.85 15.87
C ASP A 100 -3.68 -35.20 17.26
N CYS A 101 -3.03 -34.08 17.58
CA CYS A 101 -3.29 -33.32 18.79
C CYS A 101 -4.63 -32.60 18.71
N ARG A 102 -5.63 -33.11 19.43
CA ARG A 102 -7.01 -32.61 19.41
C ARG A 102 -7.43 -32.23 20.82
N LEU A 103 -7.59 -30.91 21.03
CA LEU A 103 -8.10 -30.38 22.27
C LEU A 103 -9.41 -29.61 21.98
N SER A 104 -10.37 -29.74 22.88
CA SER A 104 -11.63 -29.05 22.83
C SER A 104 -11.74 -28.12 24.03
N PHE A 105 -11.72 -26.83 23.79
CA PHE A 105 -11.86 -25.79 24.81
C PHE A 105 -13.34 -25.38 24.90
N THR A 106 -13.92 -25.54 26.08
CA THR A 106 -15.34 -25.33 26.32
C THR A 106 -15.62 -24.46 27.57
N VAL A 107 -16.80 -23.88 27.64
CA VAL A 107 -17.29 -23.15 28.81
C VAL A 107 -18.72 -23.60 29.09
N GLY A 108 -19.16 -23.55 30.36
CA GLY A 108 -20.48 -24.05 30.77
C GLY A 108 -21.66 -23.29 30.13
N SER A 109 -21.47 -22.00 29.84
CA SER A 109 -22.44 -21.18 29.09
C SER A 109 -21.70 -20.09 28.32
N GLY A 110 -22.20 -19.74 27.11
CA GLY A 110 -21.57 -18.77 26.22
C GLY A 110 -20.62 -19.42 25.22
N THR A 111 -19.78 -18.60 24.57
CA THR A 111 -18.80 -19.05 23.58
C THR A 111 -17.40 -19.05 24.21
N ALA A 112 -16.79 -20.22 24.27
CA ALA A 112 -15.41 -20.34 24.70
C ALA A 112 -14.47 -19.73 23.63
N THR A 113 -13.36 -19.15 24.07
CA THR A 113 -12.33 -18.61 23.17
C THR A 113 -10.93 -18.93 23.71
N VAL A 114 -10.02 -19.30 22.81
CA VAL A 114 -8.59 -19.33 23.11
C VAL A 114 -7.98 -18.04 22.54
N ARG A 115 -7.42 -17.20 23.41
CA ARG A 115 -6.93 -15.86 23.07
C ARG A 115 -5.42 -15.72 23.10
N ALA A 116 -4.74 -16.61 23.82
CA ALA A 116 -3.29 -16.60 23.96
C ALA A 116 -2.75 -18.03 23.99
N LEU A 117 -1.61 -18.23 23.36
CA LEU A 117 -0.83 -19.45 23.39
C LEU A 117 0.64 -19.11 23.60
N ALA A 118 1.34 -19.84 24.47
CA ALA A 118 2.77 -19.73 24.65
C ALA A 118 3.36 -21.12 24.88
N VAL A 119 4.57 -21.35 24.37
CA VAL A 119 5.28 -22.61 24.57
C VAL A 119 6.45 -22.39 25.55
N SER A 120 6.67 -23.36 26.45
CA SER A 120 7.86 -23.34 27.30
C SER A 120 9.14 -23.41 26.46
N PRO A 121 10.26 -22.78 26.88
CA PRO A 121 11.50 -22.76 26.09
C PRO A 121 12.07 -24.13 25.72
N ASP A 122 11.76 -25.17 26.50
CA ASP A 122 12.16 -26.57 26.22
C ASP A 122 11.25 -27.26 25.19
N GLY A 123 10.17 -26.57 24.72
CA GLY A 123 9.21 -27.13 23.80
C GLY A 123 8.31 -28.23 24.34
N ALA A 124 8.25 -28.44 25.66
CA ALA A 124 7.53 -29.54 26.27
C ALA A 124 6.09 -29.18 26.69
N THR A 125 5.85 -27.92 27.08
CA THR A 125 4.55 -27.46 27.57
C THR A 125 3.97 -26.35 26.72
N LEU A 126 2.70 -26.49 26.33
CA LEU A 126 1.89 -25.42 25.72
C LEU A 126 0.98 -24.82 26.79
N TYR A 127 1.12 -23.52 27.05
CA TYR A 127 0.19 -22.77 27.87
C TYR A 127 -0.89 -22.15 26.99
N ALA A 128 -2.15 -22.30 27.40
CA ALA A 128 -3.31 -21.75 26.68
C ALA A 128 -4.11 -20.84 27.62
N GLY A 129 -4.35 -19.62 27.18
CA GLY A 129 -5.15 -18.60 27.87
C GLY A 129 -6.37 -18.19 27.05
N GLY A 130 -7.44 -17.77 27.73
CA GLY A 130 -8.63 -17.34 27.04
C GLY A 130 -9.84 -17.20 27.97
N PHE A 131 -11.02 -17.42 27.40
CA PHE A 131 -12.27 -17.54 28.15
C PHE A 131 -12.81 -18.97 27.96
N PHE A 132 -12.48 -19.85 28.88
CA PHE A 132 -12.90 -21.25 28.89
C PHE A 132 -12.87 -21.84 30.32
N GLY A 133 -13.67 -22.88 30.56
CA GLY A 133 -13.79 -23.54 31.86
C GLY A 133 -13.38 -25.02 31.86
N ALA A 134 -13.12 -25.60 30.68
CA ALA A 134 -12.66 -26.98 30.57
C ALA A 134 -11.87 -27.20 29.28
N VAL A 135 -10.93 -28.14 29.31
CA VAL A 135 -10.22 -28.67 28.14
C VAL A 135 -10.40 -30.19 28.10
N ASN A 136 -10.99 -30.71 27.04
CA ASN A 136 -11.37 -32.13 26.91
C ASN A 136 -12.17 -32.64 28.13
N GLY A 137 -13.01 -31.80 28.73
CA GLY A 137 -13.78 -32.12 29.93
C GLY A 137 -13.02 -32.00 31.25
N THR A 138 -11.70 -31.81 31.25
CA THR A 138 -10.91 -31.48 32.45
C THR A 138 -11.18 -30.05 32.87
N PRO A 139 -11.69 -29.76 34.08
CA PRO A 139 -11.97 -28.42 34.56
C PRO A 139 -10.68 -27.61 34.69
N VAL A 140 -10.73 -26.38 34.18
CA VAL A 140 -9.68 -25.34 34.25
C VAL A 140 -10.33 -23.97 34.41
N SER A 141 -9.57 -22.91 34.63
CA SER A 141 -10.13 -21.55 34.81
C SER A 141 -9.36 -20.53 34.01
N SER A 142 -9.73 -20.35 32.74
CA SER A 142 -9.19 -19.37 31.79
C SER A 142 -7.70 -19.55 31.42
N LEU A 143 -6.99 -20.49 32.10
CA LEU A 143 -5.61 -20.83 31.85
C LEU A 143 -5.43 -22.38 31.99
N ALA A 144 -4.65 -22.96 31.09
CA ALA A 144 -4.32 -24.40 31.13
C ALA A 144 -2.88 -24.60 30.64
N ALA A 145 -2.20 -25.62 31.20
CA ALA A 145 -0.96 -26.15 30.68
C ALA A 145 -1.22 -27.51 30.02
N ILE A 146 -0.63 -27.74 28.87
CA ILE A 146 -0.79 -28.92 28.03
C ILE A 146 0.59 -29.57 27.80
N ASP A 147 0.73 -30.83 28.06
CA ASP A 147 1.89 -31.61 27.64
C ASP A 147 1.85 -31.78 26.13
N ILE A 148 2.85 -31.26 25.42
CA ILE A 148 2.89 -31.25 23.95
C ILE A 148 3.06 -32.66 23.39
N ALA A 149 3.86 -33.52 24.03
CA ALA A 149 4.16 -34.84 23.51
C ALA A 149 2.95 -35.78 23.56
N THR A 150 2.13 -35.66 24.60
CA THR A 150 0.93 -36.49 24.78
C THR A 150 -0.37 -35.80 24.37
N CYS A 151 -0.34 -34.48 24.12
CA CYS A 151 -1.52 -33.64 23.85
C CYS A 151 -2.59 -33.78 24.96
N THR A 152 -2.17 -33.71 26.21
CA THR A 152 -3.06 -33.84 27.38
C THR A 152 -2.87 -32.68 28.36
N VAL A 153 -3.95 -32.36 29.10
CA VAL A 153 -3.91 -31.30 30.12
C VAL A 153 -3.02 -31.77 31.29
N ARG A 154 -2.12 -30.91 31.72
CA ARG A 154 -1.31 -31.10 32.92
C ARG A 154 -2.15 -30.73 34.16
N THR A 155 -2.56 -31.73 34.91
CA THR A 155 -3.40 -31.54 36.13
C THR A 155 -2.59 -31.08 37.33
N ASP A 156 -1.26 -31.17 37.28
CA ASP A 156 -0.34 -30.61 38.27
C ASP A 156 -0.17 -29.06 38.15
N PHE A 157 -0.59 -28.48 37.02
CA PHE A 157 -0.67 -27.06 36.85
C PHE A 157 -2.14 -26.59 37.04
N ALA A 158 -2.48 -26.15 38.22
CA ALA A 158 -3.86 -25.76 38.59
C ALA A 158 -3.89 -24.31 39.04
N VAL A 159 -4.08 -23.40 38.06
CA VAL A 159 -4.14 -21.94 38.25
C VAL A 159 -5.55 -21.43 37.93
N ALA A 160 -6.15 -20.71 38.87
CA ALA A 160 -7.48 -20.14 38.69
C ALA A 160 -7.41 -18.65 38.38
N VAL A 161 -7.70 -18.27 37.11
CA VAL A 161 -7.80 -16.90 36.67
C VAL A 161 -9.28 -16.52 36.53
N ASN A 162 -9.72 -15.42 37.16
CA ASN A 162 -11.15 -15.09 37.28
C ASN A 162 -11.79 -14.47 36.04
N ALA A 163 -11.02 -14.14 34.99
CA ALA A 163 -11.54 -13.63 33.72
C ALA A 163 -10.61 -13.98 32.55
N THR A 164 -10.87 -13.39 31.37
CA THR A 164 -10.15 -13.74 30.13
C THR A 164 -8.65 -13.45 30.22
N VAL A 165 -7.82 -14.45 29.90
CA VAL A 165 -6.40 -14.28 29.62
C VAL A 165 -6.23 -13.97 28.13
N ARG A 166 -5.55 -12.84 27.81
CA ARG A 166 -5.40 -12.33 26.43
C ARG A 166 -3.97 -12.44 25.90
N ALA A 167 -2.99 -12.50 26.79
CA ALA A 167 -1.59 -12.58 26.44
C ALA A 167 -0.85 -13.52 27.38
N LEU A 168 0.11 -14.26 26.84
CA LEU A 168 0.95 -15.22 27.57
C LEU A 168 2.39 -15.15 27.05
N ALA A 169 3.36 -15.22 27.94
CA ALA A 169 4.74 -15.57 27.62
C ALA A 169 5.31 -16.47 28.70
N ALA A 170 6.29 -17.30 28.33
CA ALA A 170 6.87 -18.24 29.27
C ALA A 170 8.40 -18.22 29.22
N THR A 171 9.03 -18.28 30.41
CA THR A 171 10.44 -18.62 30.59
C THR A 171 10.55 -20.08 31.06
N ALA A 172 11.77 -20.50 31.38
CA ALA A 172 11.98 -21.82 31.96
C ALA A 172 11.26 -22.01 33.31
N ASP A 173 11.07 -20.93 34.07
CA ASP A 173 10.58 -21.00 35.47
C ASP A 173 9.27 -20.24 35.67
N THR A 174 8.86 -19.35 34.77
CA THR A 174 7.77 -18.41 34.98
C THR A 174 6.85 -18.31 33.76
N VAL A 175 5.54 -18.24 34.00
CA VAL A 175 4.52 -17.96 33.03
C VAL A 175 3.91 -16.60 33.35
N TYR A 176 4.03 -15.63 32.41
CA TYR A 176 3.46 -14.30 32.51
C TYR A 176 2.10 -14.24 31.84
N LEU A 177 1.17 -13.52 32.43
CA LEU A 177 -0.21 -13.39 32.00
C LEU A 177 -0.61 -11.92 31.83
N GLY A 178 -1.33 -11.62 30.75
CA GLY A 178 -2.04 -10.35 30.57
C GLY A 178 -3.51 -10.61 30.22
N GLY A 179 -4.44 -9.76 30.67
CA GLY A 179 -5.85 -9.99 30.37
C GLY A 179 -6.83 -9.05 31.09
N ASP A 180 -8.09 -9.50 31.20
CA ASP A 180 -9.20 -8.77 31.83
C ASP A 180 -9.37 -9.12 33.32
N PHE A 181 -8.51 -9.96 33.84
CA PHE A 181 -8.65 -10.52 35.21
C PHE A 181 -8.26 -9.50 36.30
N SER A 182 -8.80 -9.72 37.49
CA SER A 182 -8.46 -8.97 38.71
C SER A 182 -7.93 -9.88 39.84
N SER A 183 -7.88 -11.21 39.60
CA SER A 183 -7.29 -12.11 40.56
C SER A 183 -6.75 -13.38 39.89
N VAL A 184 -5.68 -13.93 40.48
CA VAL A 184 -5.10 -15.25 40.18
C VAL A 184 -5.03 -16.03 41.48
N ASP A 185 -5.60 -17.23 41.52
CA ASP A 185 -5.75 -18.09 42.72
C ASP A 185 -6.34 -17.36 43.93
N GLY A 186 -7.30 -16.45 43.65
CA GLY A 186 -7.96 -15.65 44.66
C GLY A 186 -7.10 -14.52 45.27
N GLN A 187 -5.86 -14.34 44.80
CA GLN A 187 -5.04 -13.20 45.18
C GLN A 187 -5.23 -12.05 44.20
N PRO A 188 -5.27 -10.78 44.66
CA PRO A 188 -5.42 -9.62 43.81
C PRO A 188 -4.26 -9.45 42.81
N HIS A 189 -4.56 -9.48 41.52
CA HIS A 189 -3.67 -9.19 40.41
C HIS A 189 -4.49 -8.51 39.30
N ASP A 190 -4.31 -7.21 39.14
CA ASP A 190 -5.08 -6.46 38.16
C ASP A 190 -4.39 -6.50 36.79
N ASN A 191 -5.00 -7.23 35.85
CA ASN A 191 -4.69 -7.28 34.42
C ASN A 191 -3.33 -7.91 34.03
N PHE A 192 -2.34 -7.99 34.92
CA PHE A 192 -1.06 -8.66 34.72
C PHE A 192 -0.66 -9.47 35.95
N ALA A 193 -0.08 -10.65 35.72
CA ALA A 193 0.39 -11.54 36.77
C ALA A 193 1.52 -12.42 36.25
N ALA A 194 2.20 -13.12 37.16
CA ALA A 194 3.11 -14.20 36.83
C ALA A 194 2.95 -15.34 37.84
N VAL A 195 3.02 -16.59 37.34
CA VAL A 195 3.04 -17.81 38.13
C VAL A 195 4.26 -18.64 37.73
N THR A 196 4.69 -19.55 38.60
CA THR A 196 5.73 -20.49 38.24
C THR A 196 5.22 -21.49 37.21
N THR A 197 6.10 -22.26 36.56
CA THR A 197 5.73 -23.36 35.65
C THR A 197 5.08 -24.56 36.36
N SER A 198 5.02 -24.55 37.71
CA SER A 198 4.20 -25.44 38.54
C SER A 198 2.85 -24.86 38.96
N GLY A 199 2.59 -23.57 38.63
CA GLY A 199 1.35 -22.88 38.96
C GLY A 199 1.37 -22.10 40.28
N ASP A 200 2.50 -22.04 40.99
CA ASP A 200 2.61 -21.31 42.25
C ASP A 200 2.71 -19.78 42.01
N ALA A 201 2.22 -18.97 42.96
CA ALA A 201 2.37 -17.53 42.92
C ALA A 201 3.83 -17.09 42.96
N THR A 202 4.16 -16.03 42.19
CA THR A 202 5.49 -15.38 42.22
C THR A 202 5.45 -14.05 42.99
N SER A 203 6.60 -13.40 43.13
CA SER A 203 6.68 -12.03 43.67
C SER A 203 6.37 -10.92 42.65
N PHE A 204 6.12 -11.28 41.41
CA PHE A 204 5.83 -10.33 40.32
C PHE A 204 4.54 -9.56 40.57
N THR A 205 4.64 -8.24 40.55
CA THR A 205 3.50 -7.35 40.73
C THR A 205 3.55 -6.23 39.71
N ALA A 206 2.67 -6.28 38.70
CA ALA A 206 2.55 -5.28 37.65
C ALA A 206 1.05 -4.98 37.39
N ASN A 207 0.39 -4.38 38.40
CA ASN A 207 -1.05 -4.09 38.33
C ASN A 207 -1.33 -2.97 37.34
N GLY A 208 -2.07 -3.29 36.26
CA GLY A 208 -2.61 -2.34 35.29
C GLY A 208 -4.01 -1.84 35.71
N ASP A 209 -4.35 -0.61 35.39
CA ASP A 209 -5.70 -0.04 35.65
C ASP A 209 -6.73 -0.36 34.56
N ALA A 210 -6.32 -1.05 33.49
CA ALA A 210 -7.18 -1.57 32.42
C ALA A 210 -6.53 -2.77 31.72
N PRO A 211 -7.26 -3.51 30.83
CA PRO A 211 -6.83 -4.81 30.29
C PRO A 211 -5.45 -4.84 29.63
N GLY A 212 -4.66 -5.87 29.95
CA GLY A 212 -3.48 -6.25 29.21
C GLY A 212 -3.85 -7.03 27.95
N ARG A 213 -3.29 -6.61 26.78
CA ARG A 213 -3.57 -7.25 25.49
C ARG A 213 -2.41 -7.97 24.89
N ALA A 214 -1.19 -7.52 25.19
CA ALA A 214 0.06 -8.10 24.71
C ALA A 214 1.09 -8.06 25.83
N LEU A 215 1.99 -9.03 25.84
CA LEU A 215 3.19 -9.00 26.65
C LEU A 215 4.29 -9.83 25.97
N GLU A 216 5.52 -9.38 26.12
CA GLU A 216 6.69 -10.04 25.55
C GLU A 216 7.88 -9.93 26.50
N ILE A 217 8.68 -10.97 26.58
CA ILE A 217 9.88 -11.03 27.41
C ILE A 217 11.07 -10.52 26.57
N THR A 218 11.88 -9.63 27.14
CA THR A 218 13.11 -9.20 26.45
C THR A 218 14.08 -10.38 26.28
N PRO A 219 14.87 -10.42 25.18
CA PRO A 219 15.73 -11.58 24.88
C PRO A 219 16.75 -11.94 25.96
N ASP A 220 17.11 -11.00 26.83
CA ASP A 220 17.99 -11.22 28.00
C ASP A 220 17.22 -11.75 29.22
N GLY A 221 15.89 -11.85 29.15
CA GLY A 221 15.02 -12.26 30.23
C GLY A 221 14.89 -11.28 31.40
N ALA A 222 15.48 -10.08 31.28
CA ALA A 222 15.52 -9.13 32.38
C ALA A 222 14.23 -8.33 32.55
N ASN A 223 13.48 -8.13 31.47
CA ASN A 223 12.27 -7.31 31.48
C ASN A 223 11.11 -7.99 30.77
N VAL A 224 9.89 -7.55 31.12
CA VAL A 224 8.67 -7.83 30.39
C VAL A 224 8.12 -6.52 29.84
N VAL A 225 7.80 -6.52 28.55
CA VAL A 225 7.15 -5.40 27.88
C VAL A 225 5.65 -5.66 27.90
N LEU A 226 4.88 -4.71 28.42
CA LEU A 226 3.43 -4.78 28.59
C LEU A 226 2.74 -3.86 27.59
N GLY A 227 1.72 -4.38 26.91
CA GLY A 227 0.86 -3.65 25.99
C GLY A 227 -0.61 -3.81 26.35
N GLY A 228 -1.43 -2.78 26.14
CA GLY A 228 -2.86 -2.89 26.44
C GLY A 228 -3.60 -1.58 26.47
N ASP A 229 -4.74 -1.57 27.19
CA ASP A 229 -5.66 -0.43 27.31
C ASP A 229 -5.33 0.48 28.50
N PHE A 230 -4.38 0.13 29.34
CA PHE A 230 -4.08 0.78 30.61
C PHE A 230 -3.48 2.19 30.45
N ASP A 231 -3.72 3.04 31.48
CA ASP A 231 -3.09 4.34 31.64
C ASP A 231 -2.03 4.33 32.76
N ARG A 232 -2.01 3.29 33.60
CA ARG A 232 -1.08 3.13 34.71
C ARG A 232 -0.67 1.70 34.93
N VAL A 233 0.58 1.52 35.38
CA VAL A 233 1.09 0.24 35.93
C VAL A 233 1.65 0.52 37.30
N ASN A 234 1.22 -0.22 38.35
CA ASN A 234 1.58 0.01 39.75
C ASN A 234 1.41 1.48 40.19
N GLY A 235 0.38 2.17 39.69
CA GLY A 235 0.12 3.59 39.96
C GLY A 235 1.03 4.56 39.19
N THR A 236 2.09 4.10 38.54
CA THR A 236 2.96 4.89 37.66
C THR A 236 2.25 5.16 36.34
N SER A 237 2.23 6.43 35.89
CA SER A 237 1.61 6.79 34.61
C SER A 237 2.35 6.15 33.44
N SER A 238 1.64 5.34 32.65
CA SER A 238 2.15 4.70 31.46
C SER A 238 0.97 4.31 30.56
N HIS A 239 0.75 5.07 29.49
CA HIS A 239 -0.39 4.81 28.60
C HIS A 239 -0.02 3.76 27.54
N ALA A 240 -0.82 2.69 27.53
CA ALA A 240 -0.83 1.59 26.56
C ALA A 240 0.46 0.75 26.44
N LEU A 241 1.60 1.22 26.94
CA LEU A 241 2.91 0.54 26.84
C LEU A 241 3.71 0.78 28.12
N ALA A 242 4.33 -0.26 28.68
CA ALA A 242 5.23 -0.19 29.82
C ALA A 242 6.33 -1.26 29.70
N VAL A 243 7.50 -1.01 30.28
CA VAL A 243 8.52 -2.02 30.50
C VAL A 243 8.68 -2.20 31.99
N VAL A 244 8.61 -3.44 32.46
CA VAL A 244 8.72 -3.81 33.87
C VAL A 244 9.84 -4.82 34.08
N ASP A 245 10.44 -4.82 35.26
CA ASP A 245 11.41 -5.84 35.69
C ASP A 245 10.73 -7.21 35.73
N ALA A 246 11.33 -8.21 35.12
CA ALA A 246 10.74 -9.54 34.96
C ALA A 246 10.55 -10.31 36.28
N THR A 247 11.33 -10.02 37.32
CA THR A 247 11.25 -10.66 38.63
C THR A 247 10.23 -10.01 39.54
N THR A 248 10.23 -8.68 39.59
CA THR A 248 9.46 -7.93 40.60
C THR A 248 8.20 -7.27 40.02
N GLY A 249 8.12 -7.04 38.72
CA GLY A 249 7.06 -6.24 38.08
C GLY A 249 7.21 -4.73 38.27
N ALA A 250 8.31 -4.26 38.86
CA ALA A 250 8.58 -2.82 39.02
C ALA A 250 8.73 -2.12 37.66
N VAL A 251 8.14 -0.93 37.50
CA VAL A 251 8.21 -0.17 36.24
C VAL A 251 9.65 0.32 36.00
N VAL A 252 10.26 -0.15 34.92
CA VAL A 252 11.55 0.27 34.40
C VAL A 252 11.40 1.47 33.47
N LYS A 253 10.40 1.41 32.58
CA LYS A 253 10.11 2.49 31.61
C LYS A 253 8.59 2.65 31.45
N GLY A 254 8.10 3.86 31.64
CA GLY A 254 6.73 4.27 31.35
C GLY A 254 6.64 5.20 30.16
N TYR A 255 5.50 5.19 29.48
CA TYR A 255 5.21 6.03 28.32
C TYR A 255 3.92 6.82 28.54
N GLY A 256 3.95 8.13 28.28
CA GLY A 256 2.76 8.97 28.44
C GLY A 256 1.89 9.02 27.18
N SER A 257 0.70 9.56 27.29
CA SER A 257 -0.24 9.76 26.17
C SER A 257 0.25 10.73 25.08
N SER A 258 1.37 11.40 25.28
CA SER A 258 2.09 12.12 24.23
C SER A 258 2.96 11.18 23.36
N PHE A 259 3.27 9.98 23.85
CA PHE A 259 4.01 8.97 23.11
C PHE A 259 3.06 8.10 22.28
N ILE A 260 2.04 7.50 22.87
CA ILE A 260 0.90 6.88 22.19
C ILE A 260 -0.33 7.74 22.52
N PRO A 261 -1.11 8.24 21.53
CA PRO A 261 -2.31 9.01 21.79
C PRO A 261 -3.32 8.26 22.67
N SER A 262 -4.05 8.97 23.52
CA SER A 262 -5.03 8.37 24.44
C SER A 262 -6.19 7.63 23.77
N THR A 263 -6.33 7.76 22.45
CA THR A 263 -7.31 7.05 21.63
C THR A 263 -6.75 5.76 21.02
N SER A 264 -5.49 5.41 21.33
CA SER A 264 -4.77 4.29 20.72
C SER A 264 -4.20 3.37 21.80
N VAL A 265 -4.12 2.08 21.49
CA VAL A 265 -3.66 1.02 22.38
C VAL A 265 -2.63 0.12 21.67
N VAL A 266 -1.83 -0.62 22.43
CA VAL A 266 -0.94 -1.65 21.91
C VAL A 266 -1.69 -2.99 21.85
N LYS A 267 -1.66 -3.63 20.68
CA LYS A 267 -2.37 -4.89 20.39
C LYS A 267 -1.44 -6.08 20.41
N ASP A 268 -0.19 -5.89 19.97
CA ASP A 268 0.80 -6.96 19.89
C ASP A 268 2.22 -6.41 20.05
N ILE A 269 3.12 -7.25 20.52
CA ILE A 269 4.53 -6.92 20.78
C ILE A 269 5.38 -8.11 20.33
N THR A 270 6.50 -7.80 19.67
CA THR A 270 7.56 -8.77 19.37
C THR A 270 8.92 -8.16 19.67
N THR A 271 9.94 -9.00 19.89
CA THR A 271 11.30 -8.56 20.20
C THR A 271 12.34 -9.29 19.36
N ASP A 272 13.48 -8.64 19.13
CA ASP A 272 14.69 -9.28 18.65
C ASP A 272 15.92 -8.86 19.50
N ALA A 273 17.11 -9.29 19.12
CA ALA A 273 18.34 -8.92 19.83
C ALA A 273 18.61 -7.39 19.84
N THR A 274 17.90 -6.60 19.09
CA THR A 274 18.18 -5.15 18.89
C THR A 274 17.05 -4.26 19.37
N GLY A 275 15.81 -4.75 19.39
CA GLY A 275 14.64 -3.89 19.63
C GLY A 275 13.38 -4.58 20.14
N VAL A 276 12.44 -3.73 20.48
CA VAL A 276 11.05 -4.07 20.78
C VAL A 276 10.17 -3.42 19.72
N TYR A 277 9.20 -4.13 19.20
CA TYR A 277 8.30 -3.65 18.13
C TYR A 277 6.86 -3.82 18.55
N THR A 278 6.04 -2.77 18.33
CA THR A 278 4.63 -2.78 18.72
C THR A 278 3.70 -2.62 17.51
N GLY A 279 2.58 -3.36 17.52
CA GLY A 279 1.41 -3.12 16.69
C GLY A 279 0.36 -2.33 17.45
N ASN A 280 -0.23 -1.29 16.84
CA ASN A 280 -1.13 -0.37 17.54
C ASN A 280 -2.48 -0.24 16.82
N GLU A 281 -3.52 0.03 17.58
CA GLU A 281 -4.88 0.27 17.10
C GLU A 281 -5.47 1.46 17.84
N GLY A 282 -6.17 2.34 17.10
CA GLY A 282 -6.86 3.47 17.69
C GLY A 282 -8.26 3.69 17.11
N THR A 283 -9.04 4.54 17.75
CA THR A 283 -10.39 4.91 17.33
C THR A 283 -10.62 6.42 17.43
N GLY A 284 -11.28 7.01 16.44
CA GLY A 284 -11.62 8.43 16.42
C GLY A 284 -10.56 9.33 15.82
N GLY A 285 -10.60 10.63 16.08
CA GLY A 285 -9.64 11.60 15.56
C GLY A 285 -8.32 11.60 16.33
N GLY A 286 -7.19 11.73 15.63
CA GLY A 286 -5.86 11.78 16.24
C GLY A 286 -5.30 10.42 16.67
N VAL A 287 -5.82 9.34 16.12
CA VAL A 287 -5.36 7.97 16.38
C VAL A 287 -3.94 7.73 15.90
N PHE A 288 -3.32 6.71 16.51
CA PHE A 288 -2.09 6.09 16.04
C PHE A 288 -2.35 4.58 15.87
N ASP A 289 -2.28 4.10 14.64
CA ASP A 289 -2.60 2.72 14.23
C ASP A 289 -1.39 1.93 13.75
N GLY A 290 -0.26 2.59 13.61
CA GLY A 290 0.95 2.05 12.99
C GLY A 290 1.81 1.20 13.92
N ARG A 291 3.13 1.27 13.70
CA ARG A 291 4.12 0.46 14.42
C ARG A 291 5.15 1.37 15.07
N ILE A 292 5.73 0.92 16.18
CA ILE A 292 6.83 1.60 16.86
C ILE A 292 7.96 0.59 17.02
N ALA A 293 9.18 1.01 16.72
CA ALA A 293 10.39 0.32 17.15
C ALA A 293 11.06 1.07 18.28
N LEU A 294 11.40 0.34 19.34
CA LEU A 294 12.21 0.83 20.46
C LEU A 294 13.58 0.15 20.43
N ASN A 295 14.61 0.85 20.86
CA ASN A 295 15.90 0.21 21.12
C ASN A 295 15.80 -0.68 22.36
N LEU A 296 16.35 -1.87 22.33
CA LEU A 296 16.35 -2.79 23.47
C LEU A 296 17.20 -2.24 24.65
N SER A 297 18.26 -1.46 24.35
CA SER A 297 19.21 -0.98 25.36
C SER A 297 18.69 0.12 26.29
N ASP A 298 17.72 0.91 25.86
CA ASP A 298 17.23 2.08 26.61
C ASP A 298 15.71 2.31 26.50
N PHE A 299 15.04 1.48 25.71
CA PHE A 299 13.61 1.54 25.42
C PHE A 299 13.15 2.90 24.86
N ASN A 300 14.06 3.64 24.23
CA ASN A 300 13.71 4.85 23.49
C ASN A 300 13.27 4.51 22.05
N GLN A 301 12.40 5.36 21.48
CA GLN A 301 11.94 5.17 20.12
C GLN A 301 13.10 5.20 19.12
N ARG A 302 13.19 4.15 18.28
CA ARG A 302 14.09 4.09 17.14
C ARG A 302 13.42 4.74 15.92
N TRP A 303 12.22 4.27 15.59
CA TRP A 303 11.39 4.81 14.52
C TRP A 303 9.89 4.61 14.81
N ARG A 304 9.07 5.25 14.00
CA ARG A 304 7.61 5.14 14.06
C ARG A 304 7.03 5.14 12.65
N ASP A 305 6.18 4.18 12.37
CA ASP A 305 5.29 4.17 11.21
C ASP A 305 3.94 4.78 11.60
N THR A 306 3.50 5.76 10.82
CA THR A 306 2.26 6.51 11.09
C THR A 306 1.14 6.20 10.10
N CYS A 307 1.21 5.06 9.39
CA CYS A 307 0.09 4.59 8.58
C CYS A 307 -1.19 4.47 9.40
N LEU A 308 -2.31 4.86 8.83
CA LEU A 308 -3.64 4.67 9.41
C LEU A 308 -4.21 3.32 9.00
N GLY A 309 -4.92 2.70 9.93
CA GLY A 309 -5.50 1.36 9.82
C GLY A 309 -4.83 0.38 10.78
N ALA A 310 -5.60 -0.11 11.75
CA ALA A 310 -5.14 -0.85 12.92
C ALA A 310 -4.15 -1.98 12.59
N THR A 311 -3.04 -2.03 13.33
CA THR A 311 -2.07 -3.13 13.31
C THR A 311 -2.39 -4.08 14.45
N GLN A 312 -2.75 -5.33 14.12
CA GLN A 312 -3.21 -6.34 15.06
C GLN A 312 -2.11 -7.30 15.52
N SER A 313 -1.11 -7.53 14.65
CA SER A 313 0.02 -8.41 14.96
C SER A 313 1.31 -7.92 14.33
N VAL A 314 2.41 -8.24 14.99
CA VAL A 314 3.78 -7.98 14.56
C VAL A 314 4.66 -9.20 14.82
N GLU A 315 5.55 -9.52 13.89
CA GLU A 315 6.48 -10.63 14.01
C GLU A 315 7.82 -10.29 13.35
N VAL A 316 8.93 -10.47 14.05
CA VAL A 316 10.27 -10.24 13.49
C VAL A 316 10.86 -11.53 12.96
N TYR A 317 11.33 -11.49 11.72
CA TYR A 317 12.08 -12.58 11.14
C TYR A 317 13.23 -12.06 10.27
N LYS A 318 14.47 -12.45 10.56
CA LYS A 318 15.69 -12.09 9.81
C LYS A 318 15.81 -10.59 9.49
N SER A 319 15.68 -9.74 10.51
CA SER A 319 15.77 -8.27 10.41
C SER A 319 14.65 -7.63 9.59
N VAL A 320 13.55 -8.33 9.37
CA VAL A 320 12.31 -7.83 8.79
C VAL A 320 11.20 -7.90 9.83
N LEU A 321 10.51 -6.79 10.03
CA LEU A 321 9.28 -6.73 10.82
C LEU A 321 8.09 -6.96 9.88
N TYR A 322 7.43 -8.08 10.04
CA TYR A 322 6.16 -8.39 9.38
C TYR A 322 4.99 -7.94 10.24
N SER A 323 3.90 -7.53 9.62
CA SER A 323 2.71 -7.10 10.36
C SER A 323 1.42 -7.48 9.67
N GLY A 324 0.45 -7.90 10.50
CA GLY A 324 -0.96 -8.04 10.14
C GLY A 324 -1.73 -6.77 10.49
N SER A 325 -2.35 -6.13 9.51
CA SER A 325 -3.04 -4.85 9.68
C SER A 325 -4.21 -4.70 8.70
N HIS A 326 -4.91 -3.58 8.74
CA HIS A 326 -5.75 -3.12 7.64
C HIS A 326 -5.35 -1.70 7.18
N ALA A 327 -4.06 -1.46 7.06
CA ALA A 327 -3.50 -0.16 6.69
C ALA A 327 -4.06 0.34 5.36
N HIS A 328 -4.62 1.56 5.36
CA HIS A 328 -5.31 2.14 4.21
C HIS A 328 -4.79 3.53 3.82
N ASP A 329 -4.07 4.22 4.68
CA ASP A 329 -3.48 5.53 4.39
C ASP A 329 -2.10 5.67 5.02
N CYS A 330 -1.06 5.64 4.20
CA CYS A 330 0.34 5.83 4.55
C CYS A 330 0.90 7.14 3.96
N SER A 331 0.05 8.11 3.63
CA SER A 331 0.46 9.38 3.02
C SER A 331 1.41 10.19 3.91
N THR A 332 1.31 10.05 5.24
CA THR A 332 2.24 10.66 6.21
C THR A 332 3.65 10.09 6.12
N MET A 333 3.82 8.91 5.55
CA MET A 333 5.09 8.24 5.28
C MET A 333 5.61 8.51 3.85
N ASN A 334 4.93 9.35 3.05
CA ASN A 334 5.14 9.53 1.60
C ASN A 334 4.93 8.24 0.77
N GLU A 335 4.12 7.34 1.27
CA GLU A 335 3.70 6.11 0.62
C GLU A 335 2.28 6.25 0.05
N TYR A 336 1.48 5.17 0.01
CA TYR A 336 0.16 5.23 -0.58
C TYR A 336 -0.82 6.10 0.23
N PRO A 337 -1.64 6.93 -0.45
CA PRO A 337 -2.71 7.69 0.19
C PRO A 337 -3.90 6.78 0.51
N ASN A 338 -4.93 7.33 1.14
CA ASN A 338 -6.17 6.61 1.45
C ASN A 338 -6.71 5.85 0.22
N GLN A 339 -6.67 4.54 0.27
CA GLN A 339 -7.09 3.61 -0.78
C GLN A 339 -7.44 2.24 -0.19
N ARG A 340 -7.57 1.23 -1.05
CA ARG A 340 -7.80 -0.16 -0.63
C ARG A 340 -6.80 -0.59 0.44
N ARG A 341 -7.29 -1.25 1.47
CA ARG A 341 -6.51 -1.76 2.60
C ARG A 341 -5.40 -2.70 2.16
N LYS A 342 -4.28 -2.63 2.86
CA LYS A 342 -3.16 -3.57 2.80
C LYS A 342 -3.09 -4.29 4.13
N HIS A 343 -3.25 -5.62 4.08
CA HIS A 343 -3.41 -6.41 5.29
C HIS A 343 -2.12 -7.03 5.79
N LEU A 344 -1.19 -7.31 4.89
CA LEU A 344 0.12 -7.87 5.23
C LEU A 344 1.20 -6.94 4.69
N LEU A 345 2.09 -6.52 5.58
CA LEU A 345 3.15 -5.56 5.29
C LEU A 345 4.47 -6.02 5.91
N ALA A 346 5.57 -5.58 5.33
CA ALA A 346 6.91 -5.78 5.87
C ALA A 346 7.70 -4.48 5.90
N GLU A 347 8.51 -4.31 6.93
CA GLU A 347 9.39 -3.16 7.17
C GLU A 347 10.77 -3.66 7.61
N SER A 348 11.80 -2.84 7.46
CA SER A 348 13.08 -3.13 8.10
C SER A 348 12.97 -2.90 9.61
N VAL A 349 13.67 -3.73 10.42
CA VAL A 349 13.83 -3.43 11.85
C VAL A 349 14.51 -2.08 12.11
N ASP A 350 15.21 -1.50 11.12
CA ASP A 350 15.97 -0.27 11.24
C ASP A 350 15.25 0.99 10.75
N ASN A 351 14.20 0.84 9.93
CA ASN A 351 13.43 1.98 9.42
C ASN A 351 12.00 1.57 9.01
N PRO A 352 11.02 2.51 9.05
CA PRO A 352 9.61 2.22 8.82
C PRO A 352 9.18 2.19 7.34
N ALA A 353 10.11 2.31 6.39
CA ALA A 353 9.73 2.24 4.98
C ALA A 353 9.28 0.83 4.60
N LYS A 354 8.18 0.74 3.85
CA LYS A 354 7.63 -0.54 3.42
C LYS A 354 8.59 -1.24 2.47
N LEU A 355 8.85 -2.51 2.77
CA LEU A 355 9.57 -3.43 1.87
C LEU A 355 8.64 -3.94 0.77
N GLY A 356 9.19 -4.61 -0.24
CA GLY A 356 8.47 -5.13 -1.40
C GLY A 356 7.63 -6.39 -1.14
N TRP A 357 7.12 -6.61 0.06
CA TRP A 357 6.35 -7.79 0.44
C TRP A 357 4.89 -7.41 0.72
N PHE A 358 3.98 -7.83 -0.16
CA PHE A 358 2.58 -7.44 -0.17
C PHE A 358 1.64 -8.60 -0.54
N PRO A 359 1.74 -9.77 0.08
CA PRO A 359 0.64 -10.73 -0.03
C PRO A 359 -0.60 -10.07 0.56
N ASP A 360 -1.76 -10.32 -0.04
CA ASP A 360 -2.99 -9.62 0.35
C ASP A 360 -4.00 -10.60 0.93
N THR A 361 -4.67 -10.19 2.01
CA THR A 361 -5.89 -10.82 2.50
C THR A 361 -7.05 -9.86 2.32
N ASN A 362 -8.26 -10.27 2.74
CA ASN A 362 -9.38 -9.34 2.85
C ASN A 362 -9.72 -9.09 4.33
N ASP A 363 -10.63 -8.15 4.58
CA ASP A 363 -11.14 -7.84 5.92
C ASP A 363 -11.80 -9.04 6.60
N GLY A 364 -12.40 -9.95 5.81
CA GLY A 364 -13.00 -11.18 6.27
C GLY A 364 -14.36 -11.04 6.94
N LEU A 365 -14.61 -11.90 7.93
CA LEU A 365 -15.87 -11.99 8.67
C LEU A 365 -15.67 -11.49 10.11
N GLY A 366 -16.75 -11.10 10.77
CA GLY A 366 -16.73 -10.67 12.16
C GLY A 366 -16.48 -9.17 12.30
N GLU A 367 -15.33 -8.75 12.82
CA GLU A 367 -15.02 -7.32 13.04
C GLU A 367 -14.48 -6.62 11.79
N GLY A 368 -14.18 -7.36 10.73
CA GLY A 368 -13.71 -6.80 9.47
C GLY A 368 -12.28 -6.25 9.53
N ILE A 369 -11.39 -6.94 10.24
CA ILE A 369 -10.00 -6.52 10.47
C ILE A 369 -8.99 -7.31 9.62
N GLY A 370 -9.29 -8.57 9.29
CA GLY A 370 -8.42 -9.44 8.51
C GLY A 370 -7.44 -10.25 9.38
N PRO A 371 -6.10 -10.15 9.18
CA PRO A 371 -5.12 -10.89 9.98
C PRO A 371 -5.04 -10.36 11.42
N ARG A 372 -4.85 -11.28 12.39
CA ARG A 372 -4.85 -10.97 13.83
C ARG A 372 -3.66 -11.51 14.59
N VAL A 373 -2.99 -12.51 14.04
CA VAL A 373 -1.84 -13.16 14.69
C VAL A 373 -0.89 -13.69 13.64
N MET A 374 0.40 -13.63 13.95
CA MET A 374 1.48 -14.18 13.13
C MET A 374 2.41 -14.99 14.00
N ALA A 375 3.07 -16.00 13.40
CA ALA A 375 4.12 -16.76 14.06
C ALA A 375 5.05 -17.38 13.02
N VAL A 376 6.34 -17.46 13.34
CA VAL A 376 7.33 -18.15 12.50
C VAL A 376 7.61 -19.54 13.07
N SER A 377 7.60 -20.55 12.21
CA SER A 377 8.00 -21.92 12.54
C SER A 377 9.05 -22.42 11.56
N SER A 378 9.85 -23.40 11.96
CA SER A 378 10.88 -24.01 11.11
C SER A 378 10.66 -25.53 11.02
N SER A 379 10.78 -26.07 9.81
CA SER A 379 10.71 -27.52 9.59
C SER A 379 11.51 -27.90 8.34
N GLY A 380 12.34 -28.93 8.44
CA GLY A 380 13.10 -29.46 7.31
C GLY A 380 14.08 -28.46 6.65
N GLY A 381 14.52 -27.43 7.38
CA GLY A 381 15.41 -26.38 6.86
C GLY A 381 14.69 -25.25 6.11
N THR A 382 13.37 -25.26 6.09
CA THR A 382 12.52 -24.18 5.59
C THR A 382 11.82 -23.50 6.75
N ASP A 383 11.77 -22.17 6.73
CA ASP A 383 11.02 -21.38 7.69
C ASP A 383 9.66 -21.00 7.09
N TYR A 384 8.63 -20.96 7.92
CA TYR A 384 7.25 -20.67 7.52
C TYR A 384 6.69 -19.55 8.38
N MET A 385 6.20 -18.50 7.75
CA MET A 385 5.38 -17.47 8.38
C MET A 385 3.92 -17.91 8.33
N TRP A 386 3.34 -18.18 9.48
CA TRP A 386 1.92 -18.47 9.64
C TRP A 386 1.16 -17.19 9.94
N VAL A 387 -0.01 -17.06 9.36
CA VAL A 387 -0.90 -15.91 9.56
C VAL A 387 -2.30 -16.42 9.87
N GLY A 388 -2.85 -15.98 10.98
CA GLY A 388 -4.20 -16.29 11.41
C GLY A 388 -5.06 -15.04 11.55
N GLY A 389 -6.39 -15.20 11.43
CA GLY A 389 -7.32 -14.09 11.56
C GLY A 389 -8.73 -14.44 11.16
N GLU A 390 -9.44 -13.49 10.59
CA GLU A 390 -10.83 -13.62 10.13
C GLU A 390 -11.00 -13.48 8.62
N PHE A 391 -9.91 -13.37 7.86
CA PHE A 391 -9.92 -13.25 6.42
C PHE A 391 -10.56 -14.48 5.73
N THR A 392 -11.06 -14.30 4.52
CA THR A 392 -11.67 -15.36 3.69
C THR A 392 -11.00 -15.53 2.34
N THR A 393 -10.03 -14.68 2.02
CA THR A 393 -9.19 -14.79 0.82
C THR A 393 -7.74 -14.47 1.11
N VAL A 394 -6.82 -15.11 0.37
CA VAL A 394 -5.39 -14.80 0.35
C VAL A 394 -4.95 -14.69 -1.11
N ASN A 395 -4.28 -13.60 -1.49
CA ASN A 395 -3.88 -13.32 -2.87
C ASN A 395 -5.02 -13.47 -3.89
N GLY A 396 -6.26 -13.12 -3.48
CA GLY A 396 -7.46 -13.25 -4.31
C GLY A 396 -8.04 -14.68 -4.43
N VAL A 397 -7.43 -15.67 -3.79
CA VAL A 397 -7.91 -17.05 -3.76
C VAL A 397 -8.65 -17.32 -2.45
N ALA A 398 -9.73 -18.09 -2.49
CA ALA A 398 -10.50 -18.47 -1.30
C ALA A 398 -9.64 -19.27 -0.32
N GLN A 399 -9.43 -18.71 0.88
CA GLN A 399 -8.66 -19.29 1.99
C GLN A 399 -9.10 -18.63 3.29
N GLN A 400 -9.63 -19.38 4.23
CA GLN A 400 -10.29 -18.82 5.42
C GLN A 400 -9.47 -19.02 6.69
N GLY A 401 -9.28 -17.94 7.45
CA GLY A 401 -8.84 -17.91 8.83
C GLY A 401 -7.38 -18.25 9.07
N LEU A 402 -6.74 -19.03 8.20
CA LEU A 402 -5.36 -19.48 8.38
C LEU A 402 -4.66 -19.61 7.03
N THR A 403 -3.41 -19.14 6.94
CA THR A 403 -2.52 -19.29 5.79
C THR A 403 -1.06 -19.35 6.23
N ARG A 404 -0.15 -19.70 5.32
CA ARG A 404 1.30 -19.65 5.56
C ARG A 404 2.07 -19.32 4.30
N PHE A 405 3.23 -18.70 4.50
CA PHE A 405 4.24 -18.38 3.49
C PHE A 405 5.56 -19.04 3.88
N SER A 406 6.51 -19.20 2.95
CA SER A 406 7.79 -19.85 3.25
C SER A 406 8.99 -18.95 2.95
N SER A 407 10.14 -19.32 3.50
CA SER A 407 11.42 -18.69 3.18
C SER A 407 11.97 -19.09 1.79
N GLY A 408 11.19 -19.77 0.98
CA GLY A 408 11.51 -20.19 -0.39
C GLY A 408 11.26 -21.68 -0.65
N PRO A 409 11.41 -22.13 -1.91
CA PRO A 409 11.78 -21.29 -3.05
C PRO A 409 10.67 -20.31 -3.44
N ASP A 410 11.04 -19.16 -4.00
CA ASP A 410 10.10 -18.25 -4.65
C ASP A 410 9.62 -18.86 -5.98
N THR A 411 8.30 -18.90 -6.17
CA THR A 411 7.61 -19.40 -7.37
C THR A 411 6.68 -18.35 -7.97
N GLY A 412 6.56 -17.19 -7.30
CA GLY A 412 5.79 -16.04 -7.73
C GLY A 412 6.33 -15.48 -9.04
N VAL A 413 5.47 -15.22 -10.02
CA VAL A 413 5.87 -14.62 -11.28
C VAL A 413 5.42 -13.16 -11.29
N PRO A 414 6.31 -12.21 -11.60
CA PRO A 414 5.90 -10.81 -11.75
C PRO A 414 4.73 -10.64 -12.71
N THR A 415 3.95 -9.59 -12.57
CA THR A 415 2.91 -9.25 -13.54
C THR A 415 3.52 -8.97 -14.90
N THR A 416 2.89 -9.42 -15.99
CA THR A 416 3.37 -9.14 -17.35
C THR A 416 3.43 -7.63 -17.61
N PRO A 417 4.57 -7.07 -18.12
CA PRO A 417 4.69 -5.63 -18.36
C PRO A 417 3.67 -5.12 -19.36
N ASN A 418 3.10 -3.94 -19.11
CA ASN A 418 2.36 -3.18 -20.10
C ASN A 418 3.31 -2.35 -20.95
N VAL A 419 3.13 -2.36 -22.26
CA VAL A 419 4.07 -1.75 -23.21
C VAL A 419 3.35 -0.89 -24.23
N ASN A 420 3.90 0.29 -24.55
CA ASN A 420 3.52 1.13 -25.67
C ASN A 420 4.76 1.43 -26.52
N ALA A 421 4.63 1.44 -27.83
CA ALA A 421 5.68 1.82 -28.75
C ALA A 421 5.18 2.89 -29.71
N SER A 422 5.93 3.98 -29.87
CA SER A 422 5.57 5.08 -30.78
C SER A 422 6.80 5.68 -31.46
N SER A 423 6.61 6.28 -32.62
CA SER A 423 7.66 7.00 -33.38
C SER A 423 7.08 8.36 -33.81
N VAL A 424 7.58 9.44 -33.22
CA VAL A 424 7.17 10.82 -33.49
C VAL A 424 8.15 11.50 -34.45
N THR A 425 9.41 11.04 -34.43
CA THR A 425 10.49 11.60 -35.28
C THR A 425 11.17 10.49 -36.07
N PRO A 426 11.62 10.74 -37.33
CA PRO A 426 12.35 9.76 -38.11
C PRO A 426 13.59 9.24 -37.38
N GLY A 427 13.93 7.97 -37.63
CA GLY A 427 15.11 7.33 -37.08
C GLY A 427 15.04 6.96 -35.60
N SER A 428 13.86 7.03 -34.99
CA SER A 428 13.68 6.62 -33.59
C SER A 428 12.31 6.01 -33.31
N VAL A 429 12.30 4.98 -32.46
CA VAL A 429 11.09 4.43 -31.82
C VAL A 429 11.30 4.49 -30.33
N LYS A 430 10.35 5.04 -29.59
CA LYS A 430 10.32 5.00 -28.13
C LYS A 430 9.45 3.84 -27.67
N VAL A 431 10.04 2.95 -26.87
CA VAL A 431 9.35 1.85 -26.20
C VAL A 431 9.19 2.23 -24.74
N ARG A 432 7.95 2.38 -24.29
CA ARG A 432 7.56 2.74 -22.93
C ARG A 432 6.99 1.53 -22.23
N ILE A 433 7.42 1.30 -21.01
CA ILE A 433 7.12 0.13 -20.23
C ILE A 433 6.58 0.60 -18.88
N GLN A 434 5.35 0.24 -18.53
CA GLN A 434 4.90 0.33 -17.15
C GLN A 434 5.56 -0.80 -16.37
N THR A 435 6.21 -0.47 -15.26
CA THR A 435 6.85 -1.48 -14.42
C THR A 435 5.86 -2.51 -13.92
N SER A 436 6.31 -3.75 -13.86
CA SER A 436 5.56 -4.89 -13.31
C SER A 436 5.49 -4.81 -11.80
N LEU A 437 4.51 -5.50 -11.21
CA LEU A 437 4.45 -5.74 -9.77
C LEU A 437 4.78 -7.20 -9.52
N ASP A 438 5.57 -7.42 -8.48
CA ASP A 438 5.76 -8.66 -7.81
C ASP A 438 5.29 -8.51 -6.35
N LEU A 439 4.89 -9.60 -5.69
CA LEU A 439 4.36 -9.53 -4.33
C LEU A 439 5.45 -9.56 -3.26
N ASP A 440 6.66 -9.97 -3.60
CA ASP A 440 7.81 -10.09 -2.69
C ASP A 440 9.13 -9.53 -3.27
N ASP A 441 9.15 -9.17 -4.56
CA ASP A 441 10.30 -8.54 -5.21
C ASP A 441 9.96 -7.16 -5.78
N SER A 442 10.49 -6.12 -5.14
CA SER A 442 10.30 -4.75 -5.63
C SER A 442 11.22 -4.39 -6.80
N SER A 443 12.35 -5.09 -7.00
CA SER A 443 13.35 -4.79 -8.04
C SER A 443 13.34 -5.85 -9.13
N LEU A 444 12.92 -5.47 -10.33
CA LEU A 444 12.75 -6.38 -11.46
C LEU A 444 13.68 -6.02 -12.63
N THR A 445 14.09 -7.05 -13.37
CA THR A 445 14.87 -6.91 -14.61
C THR A 445 13.97 -6.96 -15.83
N TYR A 446 13.98 -5.91 -16.65
CA TYR A 446 13.19 -5.79 -17.88
C TYR A 446 14.05 -6.07 -19.11
N ARG A 447 13.56 -6.90 -20.06
CA ARG A 447 14.23 -7.23 -21.31
C ARG A 447 13.33 -6.93 -22.49
N VAL A 448 13.79 -6.07 -23.41
CA VAL A 448 13.07 -5.69 -24.63
C VAL A 448 13.54 -6.55 -25.81
N TYR A 449 12.58 -7.09 -26.55
CA TYR A 449 12.80 -7.92 -27.75
C TYR A 449 12.22 -7.22 -28.98
N LYS A 450 12.99 -7.16 -30.06
CA LYS A 450 12.63 -6.53 -31.35
C LYS A 450 12.41 -7.59 -32.42
N ASN A 451 11.35 -7.46 -33.24
CA ASN A 451 11.07 -8.29 -34.41
C ASN A 451 11.10 -9.81 -34.16
N GLY A 452 10.65 -10.24 -32.98
CA GLY A 452 10.61 -11.66 -32.62
C GLY A 452 11.97 -12.28 -32.26
N ALA A 453 13.03 -11.49 -32.15
CA ALA A 453 14.37 -11.99 -31.79
C ALA A 453 14.34 -12.79 -30.46
N ALA A 454 15.20 -13.80 -30.37
CA ALA A 454 15.35 -14.60 -29.15
C ALA A 454 16.19 -13.86 -28.09
N THR A 455 17.15 -13.03 -28.51
CA THR A 455 17.96 -12.20 -27.61
C THR A 455 17.38 -10.83 -27.43
N PRO A 456 17.41 -10.27 -26.20
CA PRO A 456 16.94 -8.91 -25.96
C PRO A 456 17.89 -7.88 -26.62
N VAL A 457 17.30 -6.81 -27.14
CA VAL A 457 18.03 -5.65 -27.68
C VAL A 457 18.33 -4.61 -26.61
N TYR A 458 17.60 -4.65 -25.46
CA TYR A 458 17.81 -3.77 -24.34
C TYR A 458 17.46 -4.48 -23.04
N THR A 459 18.21 -4.19 -21.97
CA THR A 459 17.98 -4.72 -20.63
C THR A 459 18.20 -3.61 -19.61
N THR A 460 17.31 -3.51 -18.63
CA THR A 460 17.40 -2.57 -17.52
C THR A 460 16.77 -3.16 -16.26
N THR A 461 17.02 -2.56 -15.11
CA THR A 461 16.37 -2.87 -13.84
C THR A 461 15.59 -1.65 -13.33
N ALA A 462 14.49 -1.90 -12.66
CA ALA A 462 13.73 -0.85 -11.96
C ALA A 462 12.97 -1.45 -10.79
N SER A 463 12.75 -0.61 -9.77
CA SER A 463 11.90 -0.96 -8.64
C SER A 463 10.50 -0.41 -8.82
N SER A 464 9.53 -1.17 -8.33
CA SER A 464 8.12 -0.80 -8.29
C SER A 464 7.45 -1.30 -7.02
N LEU A 465 6.44 -0.56 -6.58
CA LEU A 465 5.57 -0.89 -5.45
C LEU A 465 4.12 -0.71 -5.89
N PRO A 466 3.13 -1.29 -5.20
CA PRO A 466 1.73 -1.16 -5.61
C PRO A 466 1.24 0.28 -5.82
N TRP A 467 1.88 1.26 -5.16
CA TRP A 467 1.56 2.70 -5.28
C TRP A 467 2.60 3.53 -6.02
N VAL A 468 3.68 2.92 -6.50
CA VAL A 468 4.74 3.57 -7.30
C VAL A 468 5.14 2.64 -8.43
N ARG A 469 4.59 2.86 -9.60
CA ARG A 469 4.86 2.08 -10.82
C ARG A 469 5.48 2.97 -11.89
N PRO A 470 6.79 3.30 -11.81
CA PRO A 470 7.40 4.20 -12.76
C PRO A 470 7.31 3.67 -14.20
N GLN A 471 7.14 4.58 -15.14
CA GLN A 471 7.34 4.29 -16.55
C GLN A 471 8.84 4.22 -16.85
N LEU A 472 9.26 3.23 -17.64
CA LEU A 472 10.59 3.13 -18.21
C LEU A 472 10.49 3.46 -19.69
N THR A 473 11.39 4.27 -20.22
CA THR A 473 11.46 4.59 -21.64
C THR A 473 12.81 4.22 -22.21
N TRP A 474 12.80 3.37 -23.24
CA TRP A 474 13.96 3.08 -24.07
C TRP A 474 13.72 3.61 -25.48
N THR A 475 14.77 4.23 -26.07
CA THR A 475 14.73 4.73 -27.45
C THR A 475 15.55 3.81 -28.35
N ASP A 476 14.88 3.16 -29.29
CA ASP A 476 15.52 2.41 -30.36
C ASP A 476 15.89 3.37 -31.50
N THR A 477 17.17 3.55 -31.73
CA THR A 477 17.72 4.37 -32.82
C THR A 477 18.19 3.53 -34.01
N ASP A 478 18.13 2.20 -33.92
CA ASP A 478 18.43 1.27 -35.02
C ASP A 478 17.11 0.97 -35.79
N VAL A 479 16.53 2.01 -36.36
CA VAL A 479 15.27 1.94 -37.13
C VAL A 479 15.36 2.75 -38.42
N THR A 480 14.79 2.21 -39.49
CA THR A 480 14.66 2.87 -40.77
C THR A 480 13.33 3.54 -40.91
N ALA A 481 13.31 4.81 -41.32
CA ALA A 481 12.05 5.57 -41.54
C ALA A 481 11.13 4.81 -42.54
N GLY A 482 9.84 4.72 -42.18
CA GLY A 482 8.82 4.00 -42.92
C GLY A 482 8.80 2.47 -42.72
N ALA A 483 9.80 1.89 -42.06
CA ALA A 483 9.81 0.46 -41.78
C ALA A 483 8.96 0.17 -40.51
N THR A 484 8.32 -1.02 -40.48
CA THR A 484 7.51 -1.48 -39.36
C THR A 484 8.30 -2.43 -38.46
N TYR A 485 8.22 -2.18 -37.17
CA TYR A 485 8.90 -2.95 -36.12
C TYR A 485 7.90 -3.49 -35.11
N THR A 486 8.28 -4.58 -34.46
CA THR A 486 7.50 -5.15 -33.36
C THR A 486 8.35 -5.24 -32.10
N TYR A 487 7.75 -4.91 -30.94
CA TYR A 487 8.41 -4.95 -29.64
C TYR A 487 7.60 -5.77 -28.65
N ARG A 488 8.30 -6.52 -27.80
CA ARG A 488 7.75 -7.24 -26.65
C ARG A 488 8.71 -7.13 -25.46
N VAL A 489 8.22 -7.23 -24.25
CA VAL A 489 9.02 -7.09 -23.03
C VAL A 489 8.71 -8.24 -22.06
N THR A 490 9.73 -8.70 -21.33
CA THR A 490 9.59 -9.55 -20.15
C THR A 490 10.06 -8.80 -18.90
N ALA A 491 9.52 -9.18 -17.74
CA ALA A 491 10.06 -8.82 -16.43
C ALA A 491 10.54 -10.10 -15.72
N SER A 492 11.57 -9.98 -14.86
CA SER A 492 12.10 -11.09 -14.08
C SER A 492 12.58 -10.58 -12.71
N ASP A 493 12.24 -11.32 -11.65
CA ASP A 493 12.74 -11.16 -10.29
C ASP A 493 14.17 -11.74 -10.09
N GLY A 494 14.65 -12.55 -11.03
CA GLY A 494 15.91 -13.28 -10.97
C GLY A 494 15.71 -14.79 -10.93
N THR A 495 14.59 -15.26 -10.38
CA THR A 495 14.17 -16.67 -10.29
C THR A 495 13.14 -16.98 -11.37
N ASN A 496 12.11 -16.16 -11.46
CA ASN A 496 10.98 -16.29 -12.38
C ASN A 496 11.05 -15.25 -13.51
N THR A 497 10.40 -15.52 -14.62
CA THR A 497 10.33 -14.59 -15.75
C THR A 497 8.93 -14.66 -16.37
N THR A 498 8.33 -13.50 -16.60
CA THR A 498 7.01 -13.40 -17.23
C THR A 498 7.00 -13.97 -18.65
N VAL A 499 5.83 -14.32 -19.14
CA VAL A 499 5.62 -14.43 -20.59
C VAL A 499 5.92 -13.06 -21.23
N LYS A 500 6.30 -13.08 -22.52
CA LYS A 500 6.49 -11.82 -23.26
C LYS A 500 5.17 -11.05 -23.34
N SER A 501 5.22 -9.74 -23.12
CA SER A 501 4.07 -8.84 -23.28
C SER A 501 3.35 -9.01 -24.63
N PRO A 502 2.10 -8.56 -24.79
CA PRO A 502 1.47 -8.42 -26.09
C PRO A 502 2.38 -7.65 -27.06
N THR A 503 2.34 -8.04 -28.33
CA THR A 503 3.16 -7.40 -29.37
C THR A 503 2.72 -5.96 -29.59
N GLN A 504 3.67 -5.02 -29.52
CA GLN A 504 3.48 -3.64 -29.95
C GLN A 504 4.06 -3.49 -31.36
N THR A 505 3.21 -3.07 -32.30
CA THR A 505 3.64 -2.83 -33.70
C THR A 505 3.66 -1.34 -33.94
N VAL A 506 4.77 -0.85 -34.50
CA VAL A 506 4.96 0.58 -34.80
C VAL A 506 5.66 0.74 -36.13
N THR A 507 5.21 1.68 -36.95
CA THR A 507 5.93 2.12 -38.17
C THR A 507 6.76 3.35 -37.81
N ALA A 508 8.07 3.28 -38.10
CA ALA A 508 8.97 4.40 -37.84
C ALA A 508 8.58 5.61 -38.70
N ALA A 509 8.46 6.77 -38.08
CA ALA A 509 8.04 8.00 -38.76
C ALA A 509 8.96 8.34 -39.95
N THR A 510 8.38 8.80 -41.03
CA THR A 510 9.11 9.30 -42.21
C THR A 510 9.37 10.80 -42.15
N THR A 511 8.53 11.52 -41.44
CA THR A 511 8.63 12.95 -41.13
C THR A 511 8.30 13.16 -39.67
N PRO A 512 8.78 14.23 -39.00
CA PRO A 512 8.33 14.57 -37.65
C PRO A 512 6.80 14.79 -37.62
N GLU A 513 6.11 14.20 -36.66
CA GLU A 513 4.71 14.52 -36.40
C GLU A 513 4.63 15.94 -35.82
N ALA A 514 4.01 16.87 -36.53
CA ALA A 514 4.08 18.31 -36.22
C ALA A 514 3.48 18.64 -34.83
N TYR A 515 2.26 18.15 -34.54
CA TYR A 515 1.58 18.46 -33.28
C TYR A 515 2.34 17.91 -32.04
N PRO A 516 2.64 16.61 -31.91
CA PRO A 516 3.37 16.11 -30.74
C PRO A 516 4.78 16.66 -30.62
N THR A 517 5.43 16.99 -31.74
CA THR A 517 6.74 17.65 -31.72
C THR A 517 6.64 19.04 -31.09
N GLN A 518 5.60 19.82 -31.42
CA GLN A 518 5.40 21.13 -30.83
C GLN A 518 5.03 21.08 -29.35
N VAL A 519 4.15 20.16 -28.95
CA VAL A 519 3.78 19.90 -27.53
C VAL A 519 5.02 19.63 -26.69
N LEU A 520 5.91 18.77 -27.18
CA LEU A 520 7.17 18.44 -26.49
C LEU A 520 8.18 19.59 -26.49
N THR A 521 8.23 20.39 -27.58
CA THR A 521 9.11 21.56 -27.70
C THR A 521 8.69 22.65 -26.69
N ASP A 522 7.40 22.82 -26.44
CA ASP A 522 6.87 23.78 -25.50
C ASP A 522 6.92 23.30 -24.04
N GLY A 523 7.50 22.11 -23.80
CA GLY A 523 7.94 21.65 -22.49
C GLY A 523 6.85 20.97 -21.67
N ALA A 524 5.97 20.20 -22.28
CA ALA A 524 5.03 19.34 -21.56
C ALA A 524 5.76 18.40 -20.58
N THR A 525 5.26 18.30 -19.34
CA THR A 525 5.76 17.41 -18.27
C THR A 525 4.80 16.25 -17.97
N LEU A 526 3.70 16.17 -18.69
CA LEU A 526 2.82 15.03 -18.87
C LEU A 526 2.24 15.17 -20.26
N TYR A 527 2.27 14.11 -21.05
CA TYR A 527 1.70 14.10 -22.39
C TYR A 527 1.16 12.73 -22.76
N TRP A 528 -0.15 12.55 -22.65
CA TRP A 528 -0.88 11.33 -22.95
C TRP A 528 -1.56 11.42 -24.31
N ARG A 529 -1.15 10.55 -25.23
CA ARG A 529 -1.63 10.50 -26.61
C ARG A 529 -2.76 9.50 -26.83
N TYR A 530 -3.05 8.63 -25.85
CA TYR A 530 -4.10 7.59 -25.88
C TYR A 530 -4.07 6.67 -27.09
N ASN A 531 -2.88 6.35 -27.57
CA ASN A 531 -2.67 5.43 -28.69
C ASN A 531 -2.62 3.95 -28.24
N GLU A 532 -2.88 3.67 -26.98
CA GLU A 532 -2.98 2.32 -26.44
C GLU A 532 -4.30 1.68 -26.85
N THR A 533 -4.22 0.39 -27.29
CA THR A 533 -5.40 -0.37 -27.69
C THR A 533 -5.81 -1.42 -26.66
N ALA A 534 -4.97 -1.68 -25.67
CA ALA A 534 -5.18 -2.72 -24.66
C ALA A 534 -4.62 -2.29 -23.30
N ASN A 535 -4.93 -3.08 -22.25
CA ASN A 535 -4.52 -2.94 -20.83
C ASN A 535 -4.96 -1.62 -20.16
N THR A 536 -4.43 -1.31 -18.97
CA THR A 536 -4.79 -0.10 -18.20
C THR A 536 -3.76 1.01 -18.31
N PHE A 537 -2.60 0.74 -18.88
CA PHE A 537 -1.49 1.68 -18.96
C PHE A 537 -1.81 2.86 -19.90
N VAL A 538 -1.50 4.07 -19.45
CA VAL A 538 -1.50 5.29 -20.26
C VAL A 538 -0.06 5.79 -20.34
N ALA A 539 0.55 5.72 -21.53
CA ALA A 539 1.95 6.05 -21.71
C ALA A 539 2.17 7.57 -21.74
N ASP A 540 3.07 8.07 -20.92
CA ASP A 540 3.55 9.43 -20.99
C ASP A 540 4.57 9.61 -22.11
N ASN A 541 4.32 10.52 -23.03
CA ASN A 541 5.21 10.85 -24.13
C ASN A 541 6.17 12.00 -23.81
N SER A 542 6.01 12.65 -22.65
CA SER A 542 6.92 13.70 -22.17
C SER A 542 8.23 13.13 -21.64
N PRO A 543 9.27 13.96 -21.42
CA PRO A 543 10.51 13.53 -20.79
C PRO A 543 10.38 13.19 -19.30
N ALA A 544 9.23 13.47 -18.67
CA ALA A 544 9.02 13.19 -17.25
C ALA A 544 8.68 11.72 -16.96
N ASP A 545 8.31 10.94 -17.99
CA ASP A 545 7.94 9.54 -17.88
C ASP A 545 6.87 9.27 -16.79
N ASP A 546 5.90 10.21 -16.64
CA ASP A 546 4.79 10.12 -15.70
C ASP A 546 3.61 9.39 -16.33
N GLY A 547 3.75 8.08 -16.51
CA GLY A 547 2.68 7.23 -17.01
C GLY A 547 1.45 7.27 -16.11
N GLY A 548 0.38 6.64 -16.53
CA GLY A 548 -0.86 6.59 -15.78
C GLY A 548 -1.63 5.32 -15.99
N ASN A 549 -2.81 5.26 -15.38
CA ASN A 549 -3.70 4.11 -15.47
C ASN A 549 -5.14 4.53 -15.77
N HIS A 550 -5.80 3.72 -16.59
CA HIS A 550 -7.25 3.76 -16.79
C HIS A 550 -7.99 3.00 -15.69
N VAL A 551 -9.07 3.58 -15.19
CA VAL A 551 -10.01 2.96 -14.24
C VAL A 551 -11.35 2.72 -14.92
N GLY A 552 -12.00 1.61 -14.57
CA GLY A 552 -13.34 1.27 -15.08
C GLY A 552 -13.37 0.83 -16.55
N GLY A 553 -12.22 0.63 -17.20
CA GLY A 553 -12.11 0.07 -18.54
C GLY A 553 -12.70 0.96 -19.64
N PRO A 554 -12.24 2.21 -19.85
CA PRO A 554 -12.73 3.04 -20.95
C PRO A 554 -12.40 2.42 -22.31
N THR A 555 -13.15 2.80 -23.35
CA THR A 555 -12.90 2.34 -24.71
C THR A 555 -11.66 3.01 -25.28
N ARG A 556 -10.66 2.24 -25.67
CA ARG A 556 -9.37 2.68 -26.23
C ARG A 556 -9.29 2.42 -27.73
N GLY A 557 -8.34 3.03 -28.41
CA GLY A 557 -8.13 2.86 -29.84
C GLY A 557 -9.29 3.39 -30.69
N VAL A 558 -9.98 4.42 -30.19
CA VAL A 558 -11.13 5.03 -30.92
C VAL A 558 -10.59 5.86 -32.08
N SER A 559 -10.88 5.47 -33.32
CA SER A 559 -10.41 6.11 -34.53
C SER A 559 -11.56 6.79 -35.29
N PRO A 560 -11.31 7.95 -35.93
CA PRO A 560 -10.09 8.74 -35.85
C PRO A 560 -9.95 9.47 -34.52
N GLY A 561 -8.68 9.69 -34.10
CA GLY A 561 -8.36 10.60 -33.00
C GLY A 561 -8.59 12.07 -33.37
N ALA A 562 -8.13 12.99 -32.53
CA ALA A 562 -8.35 14.42 -32.71
C ALA A 562 -7.42 15.06 -33.76
N ILE A 563 -6.18 14.52 -33.86
CA ILE A 563 -5.16 15.14 -34.74
C ILE A 563 -5.33 14.66 -36.17
N ALA A 564 -5.53 15.62 -37.07
CA ALA A 564 -5.75 15.33 -38.49
C ALA A 564 -4.51 14.63 -39.09
N GLY A 565 -4.74 13.58 -39.90
CA GLY A 565 -3.75 12.97 -40.76
C GLY A 565 -2.67 12.13 -40.12
N ASN A 566 -2.56 12.05 -38.78
CA ASN A 566 -1.50 11.28 -38.11
C ASN A 566 -1.87 9.84 -37.72
N GLY A 567 -3.12 9.41 -37.94
CA GLY A 567 -3.59 8.07 -37.57
C GLY A 567 -3.70 7.82 -36.06
N SER A 568 -3.67 8.87 -35.21
CA SER A 568 -3.84 8.76 -33.77
C SER A 568 -5.20 8.19 -33.40
N THR A 569 -5.31 7.67 -32.20
CA THR A 569 -6.55 7.18 -31.62
C THR A 569 -6.83 7.89 -30.29
N ALA A 570 -8.07 7.88 -29.88
CA ALA A 570 -8.56 8.50 -28.65
C ALA A 570 -9.05 7.46 -27.63
N VAL A 571 -9.29 7.90 -26.41
CA VAL A 571 -10.01 7.16 -25.38
C VAL A 571 -11.42 7.70 -25.20
N THR A 572 -12.43 6.83 -25.05
CA THR A 572 -13.82 7.24 -24.78
C THR A 572 -14.25 6.75 -23.40
N TYR A 573 -14.78 7.68 -22.61
CA TYR A 573 -15.30 7.47 -21.25
C TYR A 573 -16.82 7.40 -21.25
N ASN A 574 -17.39 6.63 -20.30
CA ASN A 574 -18.85 6.36 -20.23
C ASN A 574 -19.66 7.41 -19.46
N GLY A 575 -19.02 8.38 -18.82
CA GLY A 575 -19.70 9.41 -18.03
C GLY A 575 -20.22 8.98 -16.65
N THR A 576 -19.83 7.80 -16.15
CA THR A 576 -20.35 7.26 -14.87
C THR A 576 -19.27 6.70 -13.93
N THR A 577 -18.32 5.91 -14.44
CA THR A 577 -17.40 5.12 -13.62
C THR A 577 -15.97 5.06 -14.16
N GLN A 578 -15.68 5.78 -15.25
CA GLN A 578 -14.43 5.65 -15.97
C GLN A 578 -13.62 6.95 -15.90
N TRP A 579 -12.32 6.82 -15.62
CA TRP A 579 -11.36 7.92 -15.64
C TRP A 579 -9.94 7.39 -15.84
N SER A 580 -8.97 8.31 -15.94
CA SER A 580 -7.54 8.00 -15.92
C SER A 580 -6.82 8.89 -14.91
N TYR A 581 -5.74 8.39 -14.31
CA TYR A 581 -4.93 9.15 -13.35
C TYR A 581 -3.44 8.97 -13.63
N SER A 582 -2.61 9.98 -13.24
CA SER A 582 -1.15 9.90 -13.31
C SER A 582 -0.58 9.10 -12.13
N ASP A 583 0.48 8.33 -12.37
CA ASP A 583 1.11 7.49 -11.34
C ASP A 583 1.97 8.32 -10.37
N ALA A 584 2.62 9.38 -10.85
CA ALA A 584 3.48 10.18 -10.00
C ALA A 584 2.72 11.21 -9.19
N LYS A 585 3.01 11.26 -7.88
CA LYS A 585 2.60 12.37 -7.01
C LYS A 585 3.27 13.66 -7.47
N ARG A 586 2.51 14.73 -7.59
CA ARG A 586 3.02 16.05 -7.95
C ARG A 586 2.71 17.07 -6.87
N ASN A 587 3.68 17.93 -6.58
CA ASN A 587 3.40 19.13 -5.82
C ASN A 587 2.52 20.05 -6.65
N ARG A 588 1.64 20.77 -6.00
CA ARG A 588 0.76 21.73 -6.64
C ARG A 588 1.52 22.69 -7.56
N PRO A 589 1.25 22.71 -8.88
CA PRO A 589 1.79 23.75 -9.75
C PRO A 589 1.06 25.08 -9.51
N ASN A 590 1.80 26.17 -9.39
CA ASN A 590 1.26 27.54 -9.30
C ASN A 590 1.23 28.26 -10.64
N SER A 591 2.10 27.85 -11.56
CA SER A 591 2.15 28.32 -12.94
C SER A 591 2.06 27.08 -13.82
N TYR A 592 1.02 26.99 -14.64
CA TYR A 592 0.77 25.80 -15.44
C TYR A 592 -0.18 26.07 -16.60
N SER A 593 -0.18 25.13 -17.54
CA SER A 593 -1.21 25.01 -18.58
C SER A 593 -1.72 23.56 -18.61
N ILE A 594 -3.01 23.42 -18.80
CA ILE A 594 -3.71 22.15 -19.08
C ILE A 594 -4.19 22.24 -20.52
N GLU A 595 -3.86 21.26 -21.34
CA GLU A 595 -4.28 21.16 -22.74
C GLU A 595 -4.88 19.79 -23.00
N THR A 596 -5.96 19.71 -23.75
CA THR A 596 -6.52 18.45 -24.24
C THR A 596 -7.48 18.67 -25.41
N TRP A 597 -7.70 17.64 -26.20
CA TRP A 597 -8.77 17.57 -27.19
C TRP A 597 -9.91 16.71 -26.65
N PHE A 598 -11.15 17.12 -26.90
CA PHE A 598 -12.33 16.35 -26.50
C PHE A 598 -13.43 16.42 -27.57
N ARG A 599 -14.27 15.38 -27.58
CA ARG A 599 -15.46 15.29 -28.45
C ARG A 599 -16.62 14.67 -27.68
N THR A 600 -17.79 15.31 -27.67
CA THR A 600 -18.94 14.82 -26.94
C THR A 600 -20.26 15.38 -27.45
N THR A 601 -21.34 14.62 -27.18
CA THR A 601 -22.74 15.10 -27.29
C THR A 601 -23.44 15.06 -25.93
N THR A 602 -22.68 14.93 -24.84
CA THR A 602 -23.25 14.75 -23.50
C THR A 602 -24.09 15.97 -23.06
N THR A 603 -25.20 15.67 -22.38
CA THR A 603 -26.07 16.65 -21.71
C THR A 603 -25.99 16.53 -20.18
N THR A 604 -25.09 15.69 -19.66
CA THR A 604 -24.87 15.50 -18.23
C THR A 604 -23.58 16.13 -17.73
N GLY A 605 -22.78 16.72 -18.63
CA GLY A 605 -21.51 17.36 -18.34
C GLY A 605 -20.44 16.37 -17.86
N GLY A 606 -19.55 16.84 -16.97
CA GLY A 606 -18.52 16.02 -16.34
C GLY A 606 -17.11 16.63 -16.38
N LYS A 607 -16.20 16.10 -15.55
CA LYS A 607 -14.80 16.54 -15.51
C LYS A 607 -14.06 16.03 -16.75
N ILE A 608 -13.36 16.92 -17.44
CA ILE A 608 -12.48 16.59 -18.57
C ILE A 608 -11.06 16.34 -18.05
N VAL A 609 -10.45 17.33 -17.40
CA VAL A 609 -9.11 17.21 -16.77
C VAL A 609 -9.14 17.94 -15.42
N GLY A 610 -8.36 17.49 -14.44
CA GLY A 610 -8.18 18.20 -13.18
C GLY A 610 -7.16 17.54 -12.27
N PHE A 611 -6.99 18.09 -11.08
CA PHE A 611 -6.01 17.64 -10.09
C PHE A 611 -6.74 17.20 -8.82
N GLY A 612 -6.36 16.06 -8.25
CA GLY A 612 -6.97 15.46 -7.07
C GLY A 612 -5.97 14.71 -6.20
N ASP A 613 -6.33 14.41 -4.95
CA ASP A 613 -5.45 13.81 -3.95
C ASP A 613 -5.46 12.27 -3.93
N ARG A 614 -6.31 11.62 -4.74
CA ARG A 614 -6.45 10.15 -4.80
C ARG A 614 -6.29 9.62 -6.23
N THR A 615 -6.05 8.33 -6.38
CA THR A 615 -5.87 7.67 -7.68
C THR A 615 -7.08 6.81 -8.09
N THR A 616 -7.45 5.84 -7.29
CA THR A 616 -8.47 4.82 -7.62
C THR A 616 -9.85 5.13 -7.05
N GLU A 617 -9.97 6.12 -6.19
CA GLU A 617 -11.21 6.60 -5.58
C GLU A 617 -11.46 8.08 -5.91
N ALA A 618 -12.67 8.54 -5.65
CA ALA A 618 -13.00 9.94 -5.78
C ALA A 618 -12.18 10.80 -4.79
N SER A 619 -11.50 11.81 -5.29
CA SER A 619 -10.66 12.69 -4.50
C SER A 619 -11.46 13.45 -3.43
N ALA A 620 -10.90 13.56 -2.23
CA ALA A 620 -11.44 14.41 -1.17
C ALA A 620 -11.06 15.87 -1.37
N THR A 621 -9.83 16.12 -1.82
CA THR A 621 -9.33 17.44 -2.18
C THR A 621 -9.15 17.52 -3.69
N THR A 622 -9.77 18.52 -4.33
CA THR A 622 -9.78 18.70 -5.77
C THR A 622 -9.51 20.15 -6.16
N ASP A 623 -8.81 20.35 -7.29
CA ASP A 623 -8.44 21.68 -7.79
C ASP A 623 -8.15 21.64 -9.31
N LYS A 624 -7.96 22.80 -9.94
CA LYS A 624 -7.50 22.95 -11.33
C LYS A 624 -8.34 22.17 -12.34
N HIS A 625 -9.65 22.32 -12.26
CA HIS A 625 -10.58 21.58 -13.10
C HIS A 625 -10.89 22.29 -14.42
N VAL A 626 -10.83 21.55 -15.51
CA VAL A 626 -11.59 21.80 -16.74
C VAL A 626 -12.75 20.83 -16.77
N TYR A 627 -13.97 21.33 -16.71
CA TYR A 627 -15.19 20.51 -16.73
C TYR A 627 -16.30 21.13 -17.55
N MET A 628 -17.23 20.30 -18.00
CA MET A 628 -18.38 20.72 -18.82
C MET A 628 -19.65 20.75 -17.97
N THR A 629 -20.47 21.77 -18.15
CA THR A 629 -21.83 21.87 -17.59
C THR A 629 -22.82 21.00 -18.38
N ASN A 630 -24.03 20.76 -17.84
CA ASN A 630 -25.11 20.08 -18.58
C ASN A 630 -25.50 20.80 -19.90
N ALA A 631 -25.28 22.12 -19.98
CA ALA A 631 -25.55 22.90 -21.15
C ALA A 631 -24.38 22.94 -22.14
N GLY A 632 -23.36 22.09 -21.98
CA GLY A 632 -22.20 22.02 -22.87
C GLY A 632 -21.18 23.14 -22.73
N ARG A 633 -21.33 24.07 -21.77
CA ARG A 633 -20.35 25.15 -21.52
C ARG A 633 -19.16 24.60 -20.75
N LEU A 634 -17.96 25.09 -21.07
CA LEU A 634 -16.74 24.73 -20.35
C LEU A 634 -16.49 25.71 -19.21
N ILE A 635 -16.03 25.13 -18.09
CA ILE A 635 -15.60 25.88 -16.90
C ILE A 635 -14.17 25.49 -16.58
N PHE A 636 -13.32 26.53 -16.39
CA PHE A 636 -12.04 26.34 -15.73
C PHE A 636 -12.16 26.85 -14.29
N GLY A 637 -11.85 25.99 -13.33
CA GLY A 637 -12.00 26.25 -11.91
C GLY A 637 -10.71 26.00 -11.13
N VAL A 638 -10.42 26.90 -10.19
CA VAL A 638 -9.28 26.81 -9.26
C VAL A 638 -9.77 27.09 -7.85
N ARG A 639 -9.25 26.35 -6.86
CA ARG A 639 -9.52 26.58 -5.45
C ARG A 639 -8.46 27.50 -4.84
N SER A 640 -8.85 28.75 -4.56
CA SER A 640 -8.01 29.76 -3.90
C SER A 640 -8.81 30.37 -2.74
N GLY A 641 -8.69 29.73 -1.55
CA GLY A 641 -9.55 29.99 -0.39
C GLY A 641 -11.02 29.55 -0.61
N SER A 642 -11.58 29.86 -1.79
CA SER A 642 -12.89 29.38 -2.27
C SER A 642 -12.77 29.01 -3.76
N ASN A 643 -13.82 28.35 -4.29
CA ASN A 643 -13.85 27.99 -5.72
C ASN A 643 -13.95 29.26 -6.58
N ARG A 644 -13.00 29.44 -7.48
CA ARG A 644 -12.90 30.53 -8.44
C ARG A 644 -13.02 29.94 -9.84
N THR A 645 -13.95 30.43 -10.63
CA THR A 645 -14.25 29.87 -11.95
C THR A 645 -14.34 30.94 -13.03
N ILE A 646 -13.99 30.55 -14.26
CA ILE A 646 -14.29 31.26 -15.50
C ILE A 646 -15.02 30.30 -16.43
N THR A 647 -15.99 30.83 -17.21
CA THR A 647 -16.92 29.99 -17.99
C THR A 647 -17.02 30.55 -19.43
N THR A 648 -17.08 29.64 -20.40
CA THR A 648 -17.30 30.01 -21.81
C THR A 648 -18.74 30.54 -22.04
N SER A 649 -18.91 31.40 -23.02
CA SER A 649 -20.25 31.85 -23.47
C SER A 649 -20.94 30.82 -24.35
N GLY A 650 -20.17 30.09 -25.17
CA GLY A 650 -20.63 29.01 -26.06
C GLY A 650 -20.70 27.65 -25.40
N ALA A 651 -21.44 26.72 -26.01
CA ALA A 651 -21.49 25.29 -25.73
C ALA A 651 -20.61 24.56 -26.75
N TYR A 652 -20.05 23.40 -26.29
CA TYR A 652 -19.09 22.60 -27.07
C TYR A 652 -19.42 21.09 -26.97
N ASN A 653 -20.70 20.78 -26.94
CA ASN A 653 -21.20 19.38 -26.93
C ASN A 653 -21.97 19.07 -28.23
N ASP A 654 -21.42 19.53 -29.35
CA ASP A 654 -21.98 19.40 -30.71
C ASP A 654 -21.53 18.13 -31.44
N GLY A 655 -20.65 17.32 -30.84
CA GLY A 655 -20.12 16.08 -31.45
C GLY A 655 -18.86 16.28 -32.28
N GLU A 656 -18.34 17.48 -32.38
CA GLU A 656 -17.08 17.79 -33.06
C GLU A 656 -15.88 17.74 -32.09
N TRP A 657 -14.65 17.66 -32.63
CA TRP A 657 -13.44 17.78 -31.86
C TRP A 657 -13.14 19.24 -31.51
N HIS A 658 -12.98 19.51 -30.20
CA HIS A 658 -12.59 20.82 -29.68
C HIS A 658 -11.27 20.74 -28.95
N HIS A 659 -10.41 21.72 -29.14
CA HIS A 659 -9.17 21.93 -28.43
C HIS A 659 -9.41 22.88 -27.25
N VAL A 660 -9.15 22.44 -26.01
CA VAL A 660 -9.27 23.29 -24.82
C VAL A 660 -7.93 23.46 -24.15
N VAL A 661 -7.59 24.73 -23.81
CA VAL A 661 -6.41 25.06 -23.01
C VAL A 661 -6.82 25.97 -21.86
N ALA A 662 -6.46 25.54 -20.62
CA ALA A 662 -6.65 26.32 -19.42
C ALA A 662 -5.29 26.70 -18.85
N THR A 663 -5.05 27.99 -18.60
CA THR A 663 -3.77 28.46 -18.06
C THR A 663 -3.94 29.24 -16.77
N GLN A 664 -3.00 29.06 -15.83
CA GLN A 664 -2.91 29.85 -14.61
C GLN A 664 -1.45 30.22 -14.31
N GLY A 665 -1.25 31.45 -13.85
CA GLY A 665 0.04 31.97 -13.42
C GLY A 665 -0.08 33.36 -12.85
N SER A 666 1.01 34.12 -12.78
CA SER A 666 1.04 35.50 -12.25
C SER A 666 0.10 36.48 -12.98
N SER A 667 -0.30 36.15 -14.21
CA SER A 667 -1.25 36.95 -15.01
C SER A 667 -2.70 36.46 -14.91
N GLY A 668 -3.02 35.61 -13.95
CA GLY A 668 -4.36 35.09 -13.66
C GLY A 668 -4.74 33.86 -14.46
N MET A 669 -6.05 33.56 -14.46
CA MET A 669 -6.66 32.42 -15.15
C MET A 669 -7.09 32.83 -16.57
N ARG A 670 -6.89 31.93 -17.55
CA ARG A 670 -7.43 32.05 -18.91
C ARG A 670 -7.94 30.69 -19.40
N LEU A 671 -9.01 30.74 -20.18
CA LEU A 671 -9.60 29.55 -20.83
C LEU A 671 -9.72 29.85 -22.34
N TYR A 672 -9.05 29.01 -23.12
CA TYR A 672 -9.07 29.07 -24.57
C TYR A 672 -9.82 27.86 -25.12
N VAL A 673 -10.55 28.05 -26.20
CA VAL A 673 -11.15 26.96 -26.98
C VAL A 673 -10.87 27.23 -28.44
N ASP A 674 -10.45 26.20 -29.16
CA ASP A 674 -10.13 26.22 -30.58
C ASP A 674 -9.16 27.37 -30.93
N GLY A 675 -8.09 27.45 -30.14
CA GLY A 675 -7.05 28.48 -30.31
C GLY A 675 -7.41 29.87 -29.84
N SER A 676 -8.66 30.14 -29.43
CA SER A 676 -9.18 31.50 -29.14
C SER A 676 -9.54 31.66 -27.65
N LEU A 677 -9.20 32.83 -27.07
CA LEU A 677 -9.53 33.14 -25.67
C LEU A 677 -11.05 33.30 -25.49
N GLN A 678 -11.64 32.53 -24.61
CA GLN A 678 -13.08 32.54 -24.33
C GLN A 678 -13.41 33.22 -22.99
N ALA A 679 -12.56 33.08 -21.96
CA ALA A 679 -12.79 33.68 -20.66
C ALA A 679 -11.46 33.96 -19.96
N SER A 680 -11.43 34.96 -19.06
CA SER A 680 -10.25 35.26 -18.25
C SER A 680 -10.62 35.89 -16.91
N ASN A 681 -9.74 35.73 -15.91
CA ASN A 681 -9.78 36.42 -14.63
C ASN A 681 -8.35 36.63 -14.12
N PHE A 682 -7.86 37.88 -14.22
CA PHE A 682 -6.49 38.25 -13.90
C PHE A 682 -6.22 38.33 -12.39
N LEU A 683 -7.26 38.26 -11.54
CA LEU A 683 -7.12 38.38 -10.09
C LEU A 683 -6.77 37.04 -9.40
N ILE A 684 -6.92 35.93 -10.09
CA ILE A 684 -6.73 34.59 -9.52
C ILE A 684 -5.41 33.99 -9.99
N THR A 685 -4.38 34.15 -9.16
CA THR A 685 -2.99 33.82 -9.51
C THR A 685 -2.45 32.56 -8.80
N GLY A 686 -3.25 31.89 -7.96
CA GLY A 686 -2.84 30.67 -7.23
C GLY A 686 -4.03 29.77 -6.88
N GLY A 687 -3.76 28.58 -6.41
CA GLY A 687 -4.73 27.58 -5.95
C GLY A 687 -4.33 26.96 -4.60
N ASN A 688 -5.06 25.94 -4.15
CA ASN A 688 -4.76 25.21 -2.90
C ASN A 688 -3.40 24.52 -2.95
N ASP A 689 -2.79 24.36 -1.78
CA ASP A 689 -1.49 23.72 -1.61
C ASP A 689 -1.68 22.29 -1.10
N TYR A 690 -1.43 21.31 -1.94
CA TYR A 690 -1.41 19.89 -1.60
C TYR A 690 -0.68 19.08 -2.69
N VAL A 691 -0.33 17.85 -2.36
CA VAL A 691 0.26 16.88 -3.29
C VAL A 691 -0.86 16.03 -3.88
N GLY A 692 -0.84 15.79 -5.18
CA GLY A 692 -1.90 15.04 -5.85
C GLY A 692 -1.50 14.49 -7.21
N TYR A 693 -2.50 14.12 -7.98
CA TYR A 693 -2.41 13.44 -9.26
C TYR A 693 -3.27 14.14 -10.31
N TRP A 694 -2.87 14.06 -11.57
CA TRP A 694 -3.71 14.50 -12.68
C TRP A 694 -4.78 13.45 -13.00
N HIS A 695 -6.01 13.89 -13.19
CA HIS A 695 -7.18 13.07 -13.53
C HIS A 695 -7.77 13.52 -14.86
N VAL A 696 -8.15 12.54 -15.70
CA VAL A 696 -8.79 12.78 -16.99
C VAL A 696 -10.06 11.93 -17.09
N GLY A 697 -11.16 12.51 -17.56
CA GLY A 697 -12.45 11.83 -17.76
C GLY A 697 -13.34 11.72 -16.53
N GLY A 698 -12.84 12.03 -15.32
CA GLY A 698 -13.65 11.94 -14.12
C GLY A 698 -12.89 12.23 -12.83
N ASP A 699 -13.61 12.63 -11.81
CA ASP A 699 -13.26 12.75 -10.39
C ASP A 699 -14.29 13.64 -9.70
N ASN A 700 -14.21 13.85 -8.39
CA ASN A 700 -15.14 14.60 -7.58
C ASN A 700 -15.29 16.08 -8.02
N LEU A 701 -16.52 16.51 -8.25
CA LEU A 701 -16.92 17.90 -8.56
C LEU A 701 -17.85 18.48 -7.49
N SER A 702 -17.96 17.87 -6.31
CA SER A 702 -18.82 18.36 -5.23
C SER A 702 -18.41 19.76 -4.78
N GLY A 703 -19.40 20.65 -4.66
CA GLY A 703 -19.19 22.05 -4.26
C GLY A 703 -18.64 22.97 -5.33
N TRP A 704 -18.38 22.51 -6.56
CA TRP A 704 -17.94 23.37 -7.67
C TRP A 704 -19.09 24.12 -8.33
N THR A 705 -18.81 25.31 -8.85
CA THR A 705 -19.80 26.20 -9.48
C THR A 705 -20.45 25.51 -10.69
N SER A 706 -21.77 25.63 -10.81
CA SER A 706 -22.54 25.01 -11.92
C SER A 706 -22.18 23.53 -12.12
N ARG A 707 -22.01 22.80 -10.99
CA ARG A 707 -21.70 21.39 -11.00
C ARG A 707 -22.64 20.64 -11.95
N PRO A 708 -22.10 19.83 -12.86
CA PRO A 708 -22.92 19.00 -13.75
C PRO A 708 -23.59 17.85 -12.98
N THR A 709 -24.54 17.18 -13.61
CA THR A 709 -25.22 16.01 -13.02
C THR A 709 -24.29 14.80 -12.89
N SER A 710 -23.25 14.70 -13.74
CA SER A 710 -22.21 13.71 -13.60
C SER A 710 -20.87 14.33 -13.17
N ASN A 711 -20.13 13.64 -12.30
CA ASN A 711 -18.72 13.91 -12.02
C ASN A 711 -17.81 13.42 -13.16
N TYR A 712 -18.31 12.53 -14.02
CA TYR A 712 -17.57 11.82 -15.05
C TYR A 712 -17.99 12.30 -16.43
N PHE A 713 -17.04 12.43 -17.35
CA PHE A 713 -17.26 12.90 -18.69
C PHE A 713 -17.69 11.76 -19.62
N ALA A 714 -18.78 11.94 -20.34
CA ALA A 714 -19.21 11.03 -21.39
C ALA A 714 -18.75 11.56 -22.75
N GLY A 715 -17.70 10.97 -23.32
CA GLY A 715 -17.14 11.41 -24.60
C GLY A 715 -15.72 10.93 -24.81
N SER A 716 -15.15 11.32 -25.95
CA SER A 716 -13.77 10.99 -26.32
C SER A 716 -12.82 12.11 -25.91
N ILE A 717 -11.63 11.72 -25.43
CA ILE A 717 -10.52 12.62 -25.09
C ILE A 717 -9.26 12.14 -25.80
N ASP A 718 -8.44 13.10 -26.26
CA ASP A 718 -7.20 12.84 -26.96
C ASP A 718 -6.14 13.87 -26.60
N GLU A 719 -4.86 13.52 -26.76
CA GLU A 719 -3.71 14.44 -26.69
C GLU A 719 -3.73 15.35 -25.43
N THR A 720 -3.81 14.75 -24.23
CA THR A 720 -3.79 15.53 -22.98
C THR A 720 -2.37 15.88 -22.58
N ALA A 721 -2.07 17.18 -22.40
CA ALA A 721 -0.76 17.67 -21.99
C ALA A 721 -0.84 18.62 -20.80
N ILE A 722 0.17 18.55 -19.90
CA ILE A 722 0.35 19.45 -18.77
C ILE A 722 1.72 20.12 -18.88
N TYR A 723 1.74 21.43 -18.74
CA TYR A 723 2.97 22.23 -18.80
C TYR A 723 3.24 22.91 -17.46
N PRO A 724 4.50 23.01 -17.02
CA PRO A 724 4.89 23.71 -15.80
C PRO A 724 4.96 25.24 -16.01
N SER A 725 4.46 25.73 -17.14
CA SER A 725 4.49 27.13 -17.55
C SER A 725 3.14 27.55 -18.15
N VAL A 726 2.93 28.86 -18.25
CA VAL A 726 1.78 29.44 -18.95
C VAL A 726 2.08 29.51 -20.45
N LEU A 727 1.37 28.74 -21.25
CA LEU A 727 1.43 28.85 -22.70
C LEU A 727 0.92 30.23 -23.17
N SER A 728 1.61 30.84 -24.09
CA SER A 728 1.17 32.10 -24.75
C SER A 728 -0.01 31.85 -25.72
N ALA A 729 -0.79 32.87 -25.98
CA ALA A 729 -1.90 32.80 -26.96
C ALA A 729 -1.41 32.34 -28.35
N SER A 730 -0.18 32.70 -28.74
CA SER A 730 0.39 32.30 -30.04
C SER A 730 0.74 30.79 -30.06
N GLN A 731 1.30 30.26 -28.97
CA GLN A 731 1.55 28.81 -28.86
C GLN A 731 0.23 28.02 -28.90
N ILE A 732 -0.78 28.46 -28.15
CA ILE A 732 -2.10 27.81 -28.10
C ILE A 732 -2.76 27.82 -29.51
N ALA A 733 -2.70 28.94 -30.22
CA ALA A 733 -3.22 29.02 -31.59
C ALA A 733 -2.41 28.12 -32.55
N GLN A 734 -1.09 28.00 -32.35
CA GLN A 734 -0.23 27.12 -33.14
C GLN A 734 -0.60 25.67 -32.90
N HIS A 735 -0.77 25.22 -31.62
CA HIS A 735 -1.19 23.86 -31.27
C HIS A 735 -2.54 23.51 -31.92
N TYR A 736 -3.54 24.41 -31.80
CA TYR A 736 -4.83 24.19 -32.44
C TYR A 736 -4.70 24.04 -33.97
N ASN A 737 -3.93 24.88 -34.62
CA ASN A 737 -3.75 24.83 -36.08
C ASN A 737 -3.02 23.54 -36.52
N LEU A 738 -1.99 23.13 -35.79
CA LEU A 738 -1.27 21.88 -36.07
C LEU A 738 -2.17 20.64 -35.82
N GLY A 739 -3.01 20.66 -34.80
CA GLY A 739 -3.91 19.54 -34.54
C GLY A 739 -5.04 19.43 -35.57
N LYS A 740 -5.57 20.54 -36.01
CA LYS A 740 -6.69 20.59 -36.96
C LYS A 740 -6.29 20.30 -38.41
N ASN A 741 -5.07 20.70 -38.80
CA ASN A 741 -4.65 20.63 -40.19
C ASN A 741 -3.62 19.53 -40.48
N GLY A 742 -3.02 18.91 -39.48
CA GLY A 742 -2.01 17.82 -39.58
C GLY A 742 -0.59 18.34 -39.58
#